data_20b1c19ac2a5bade355be8880a958dbc
#
_entry.id   20b1c19ac2a5bade355be8880a958dbc
#
_cell.length_a   1.000
_cell.length_b   1.000
_cell.length_c   1.000
_cell.angle_alpha   90.00
_cell.angle_beta   90.00
_cell.angle_gamma   90.00
#
_symmetry.space_group_name_H-M   'P 1'
#
loop_
_entity.id
_entity.type
_entity.pdbx_description
1 polymer ?
#
loop_
_entity_poly.entity_id
_entity_poly.type
_entity_poly.pdbx_seq_one_letter_code
_entity_poly.pdbx_strand_id
1 'polypeptide(L)'
;MTDVTCLDTSSAAGNREGQLTAPTIQYSVAMPNPESHLFEVTLRVQGWSEPVLDLKMPVWTPGSYLIREYARHLQDFTAQASDSLRDSYAARALPWRKKSKNHWQIETNSVSDVTVFYRIFANELTVRTNHLDLTHGYFNPAALCFFLPGFERNCYTVTVVPPQPQWRTVTTLPPVSGQNLTFAAADFDTLVDSPFEIGCHEVYDFEVMGKPHQLVVWGKGNLEPERAIRDIQKVIEVEAKMFGGLPYERYVFFLHLSGSGFGGLEHKESCTLNYPRFSFRAKEKYERFIQLVAHEFFHLWNVKRIRPKALEVFDYEQENYTPSLWFSEGTTSYYDLLIPFRAGLYGVKGLFQNLAKEITRLQMTPGRRVQPVSESSWDAWIKLYRRDVNSDNSQISYYLKGEVVSFLLDLLIRARHGNERSLDDVMRLMWQQFGNANSAQNGDFDQKSETDAKAAHLTSNGELNSPSLPAEIGFTPEDLQSAIESVAGIDLSDFFARYIDGTEELPYNKYLEPFGLQIWVDETDRTPRIGWTLGAENGREMVKFVEVGSPAQLAGIDAGDELLAIEGFRVNAEQAGERLKDYQPGDTIEVTVFHQDELRTCRVTLAPPQPGRYSIVPLEQPTALQKQNFTGWLGVPLSKL
;
A
#
# COMPACT_ATOMS: atom_id res chain seq x y z
N MET A 1 3.34 27.49 10.41
CA MET A 1 4.02 26.72 11.50
C MET A 1 3.11 26.77 12.71
N THR A 2 2.21 25.83 12.81
CA THR A 2 1.42 25.63 14.03
C THR A 2 2.31 24.81 14.96
N ASP A 3 2.83 25.47 16.02
CA ASP A 3 3.52 24.79 17.11
C ASP A 3 2.55 23.77 17.73
N VAL A 4 2.76 22.50 17.44
CA VAL A 4 2.19 21.43 18.26
C VAL A 4 3.03 21.37 19.53
N THR A 5 2.69 22.26 20.47
CA THR A 5 3.21 22.16 21.82
C THR A 5 2.53 20.97 22.48
N CYS A 6 3.29 19.90 22.73
CA CYS A 6 3.00 18.98 23.82
C CYS A 6 3.02 19.85 25.08
N LEU A 7 1.87 20.34 25.50
CA LEU A 7 1.74 21.27 26.60
C LEU A 7 2.28 20.59 27.86
N ASP A 8 3.25 21.24 28.46
CA ASP A 8 3.75 20.96 29.81
C ASP A 8 2.57 21.11 30.79
N THR A 9 1.94 19.99 31.19
CA THR A 9 0.81 19.96 32.13
C THR A 9 1.23 20.16 33.59
N SER A 10 2.44 20.72 33.83
CA SER A 10 3.01 20.87 35.16
C SER A 10 2.65 22.16 35.92
N SER A 11 1.68 23.00 35.45
CA SER A 11 1.31 24.18 36.19
C SER A 11 -0.20 24.47 36.16
N ALA A 12 -0.98 23.72 36.97
CA ALA A 12 -2.21 24.21 37.60
C ALA A 12 -2.64 23.26 38.73
N ALA A 13 -2.08 23.48 39.92
CA ALA A 13 -2.60 22.87 41.14
C ALA A 13 -3.95 23.51 41.50
N GLY A 14 -5.03 22.88 41.10
CA GLY A 14 -6.37 23.15 41.50
C GLY A 14 -7.10 21.83 41.69
N ASN A 15 -7.39 21.48 42.95
CA ASN A 15 -8.10 20.28 43.39
C ASN A 15 -9.27 19.89 42.51
N ARG A 16 -9.15 18.72 41.82
CA ARG A 16 -10.29 17.87 41.45
C ARG A 16 -9.87 16.41 41.67
N GLU A 17 -10.61 15.73 42.51
CA GLU A 17 -10.50 14.28 42.73
C GLU A 17 -10.80 13.53 41.42
N GLY A 18 -9.87 12.65 40.98
CA GLY A 18 -10.16 11.53 40.11
C GLY A 18 -9.77 11.62 38.62
N GLN A 19 -9.08 12.65 38.15
CA GLN A 19 -8.52 12.61 36.77
C GLN A 19 -7.07 12.13 36.83
N LEU A 20 -6.85 10.88 36.41
CA LEU A 20 -5.50 10.34 36.14
C LEU A 20 -4.84 11.27 35.10
N THR A 21 -3.73 11.89 35.48
CA THR A 21 -2.92 12.64 34.51
C THR A 21 -2.33 11.65 33.51
N ALA A 22 -2.54 11.91 32.21
CA ALA A 22 -2.02 11.05 31.16
C ALA A 22 -0.48 10.97 31.24
N PRO A 23 0.13 9.77 31.10
CA PRO A 23 1.57 9.62 31.16
C PRO A 23 2.25 10.30 29.97
N THR A 24 3.47 10.81 30.18
CA THR A 24 4.35 11.27 29.12
C THR A 24 5.10 10.07 28.54
N ILE A 25 5.09 9.91 27.19
CA ILE A 25 5.67 8.76 26.48
C ILE A 25 6.76 9.27 25.55
N GLN A 26 8.00 8.85 25.79
CA GLN A 26 9.18 9.35 25.09
C GLN A 26 10.08 8.20 24.62
N TYR A 27 10.43 8.23 23.34
CA TYR A 27 11.39 7.34 22.74
C TYR A 27 12.73 8.03 22.51
N SER A 28 13.81 7.28 22.69
CA SER A 28 15.14 7.59 22.16
C SER A 28 15.61 6.41 21.32
N VAL A 29 15.92 6.68 20.05
CA VAL A 29 16.37 5.66 19.08
C VAL A 29 17.81 5.96 18.72
N ALA A 30 18.73 5.11 19.17
CA ALA A 30 20.16 5.23 18.94
C ALA A 30 20.67 4.11 18.02
N MET A 31 21.77 4.36 17.34
CA MET A 31 22.43 3.41 16.46
C MET A 31 23.96 3.48 16.60
N PRO A 32 24.50 3.18 17.81
CA PRO A 32 25.92 3.40 18.09
C PRO A 32 26.86 2.53 17.26
N ASN A 33 26.39 1.35 16.84
CA ASN A 33 27.14 0.38 16.04
C ASN A 33 26.30 -0.06 14.82
N PRO A 34 26.20 0.77 13.76
CA PRO A 34 25.30 0.48 12.63
C PRO A 34 25.59 -0.85 11.92
N GLU A 35 26.86 -1.29 11.92
CA GLU A 35 27.29 -2.57 11.37
C GLU A 35 26.68 -3.79 12.09
N SER A 36 26.17 -3.60 13.30
CA SER A 36 25.45 -4.65 14.02
C SER A 36 24.01 -4.84 13.55
N HIS A 37 23.49 -3.91 12.75
CA HIS A 37 22.09 -3.84 12.35
C HIS A 37 21.11 -3.73 13.55
N LEU A 38 21.56 -3.15 14.69
CA LEU A 38 20.74 -3.04 15.89
C LEU A 38 20.43 -1.58 16.20
N PHE A 39 19.15 -1.23 16.16
CA PHE A 39 18.66 -0.03 16.82
C PHE A 39 18.60 -0.27 18.32
N GLU A 40 19.14 0.65 19.12
CA GLU A 40 19.00 0.69 20.57
C GLU A 40 17.87 1.67 20.93
N VAL A 41 16.84 1.13 21.57
CA VAL A 41 15.63 1.90 21.86
C VAL A 41 15.46 2.04 23.37
N THR A 42 15.30 3.27 23.82
CA THR A 42 14.91 3.59 25.19
C THR A 42 13.50 4.20 25.18
N LEU A 43 12.56 3.57 25.85
CA LEU A 43 11.22 4.11 26.10
C LEU A 43 11.14 4.60 27.54
N ARG A 44 10.75 5.85 27.74
CA ARG A 44 10.44 6.44 29.05
C ARG A 44 8.95 6.70 29.16
N VAL A 45 8.35 6.21 30.24
CA VAL A 45 6.96 6.45 30.61
C VAL A 45 6.98 7.15 31.95
N GLN A 46 6.55 8.43 31.99
CA GLN A 46 6.57 9.26 33.17
C GLN A 46 5.14 9.60 33.61
N GLY A 47 4.92 9.65 34.94
CA GLY A 47 3.59 9.89 35.49
C GLY A 47 2.70 8.66 35.47
N TRP A 48 3.28 7.45 35.39
CA TRP A 48 2.51 6.20 35.46
C TRP A 48 1.99 5.97 36.87
N SER A 49 0.72 5.60 37.02
CA SER A 49 0.06 5.44 38.32
C SER A 49 -0.41 4.02 38.63
N GLU A 50 -0.48 3.16 37.58
CA GLU A 50 -1.00 1.82 37.74
C GLU A 50 0.10 0.84 38.24
N PRO A 51 -0.27 -0.25 38.95
CA PRO A 51 0.70 -1.22 39.46
C PRO A 51 1.36 -2.06 38.38
N VAL A 52 0.82 -2.04 37.17
CA VAL A 52 1.27 -2.81 36.01
C VAL A 52 1.30 -1.92 34.79
N LEU A 53 2.37 -1.98 34.01
CA LEU A 53 2.48 -1.34 32.71
C LEU A 53 2.49 -2.41 31.61
N ASP A 54 1.50 -2.38 30.75
CA ASP A 54 1.42 -3.22 29.56
C ASP A 54 2.01 -2.49 28.35
N LEU A 55 2.92 -3.15 27.63
CA LEU A 55 3.52 -2.67 26.40
C LEU A 55 3.24 -3.66 25.28
N LYS A 56 2.68 -3.19 24.18
CA LYS A 56 2.38 -4.03 23.03
C LYS A 56 3.04 -3.49 21.76
N MET A 57 3.65 -4.38 20.98
CA MET A 57 4.23 -4.04 19.69
C MET A 57 3.22 -4.36 18.59
N PRO A 58 3.02 -3.48 17.60
CA PRO A 58 2.20 -3.80 16.43
C PRO A 58 2.66 -5.10 15.77
N VAL A 59 1.73 -5.87 15.25
CA VAL A 59 2.03 -7.08 14.48
C VAL A 59 1.99 -6.84 12.97
N TRP A 60 1.50 -5.68 12.54
CA TRP A 60 1.42 -5.22 11.16
C TRP A 60 1.53 -3.70 11.07
N THR A 61 1.58 -3.15 9.87
CA THR A 61 1.54 -1.70 9.61
C THR A 61 0.44 -1.38 8.59
N PRO A 62 -0.33 -0.28 8.74
CA PRO A 62 -1.28 0.17 7.74
C PRO A 62 -0.67 0.27 6.35
N GLY A 63 -1.42 -0.13 5.32
CA GLY A 63 -0.95 -0.28 3.95
C GLY A 63 -0.34 -1.66 3.63
N SER A 64 -0.10 -2.50 4.66
CA SER A 64 0.46 -3.84 4.47
C SER A 64 -0.37 -4.91 5.17
N TYR A 65 -1.32 -5.48 4.48
CA TYR A 65 -2.30 -6.44 5.00
C TYR A 65 -1.69 -7.83 5.21
N LEU A 66 -0.66 -7.90 6.06
CA LEU A 66 0.05 -9.12 6.44
C LEU A 66 0.57 -9.00 7.86
N ILE A 67 0.33 -10.03 8.68
CA ILE A 67 0.98 -10.15 10.00
C ILE A 67 2.47 -10.42 9.80
N ARG A 68 3.31 -9.47 10.25
CA ARG A 68 4.76 -9.49 10.01
C ARG A 68 5.58 -9.93 11.21
N GLU A 69 4.94 -10.11 12.37
CA GLU A 69 5.62 -10.58 13.59
C GLU A 69 6.85 -9.73 13.96
N TYR A 70 6.73 -8.39 13.95
CA TYR A 70 7.85 -7.46 14.23
C TYR A 70 8.59 -7.76 15.54
N ALA A 71 7.86 -8.22 16.55
CA ALA A 71 8.42 -8.61 17.86
C ALA A 71 9.48 -9.74 17.79
N ARG A 72 9.61 -10.46 16.67
CA ARG A 72 10.67 -11.47 16.44
C ARG A 72 12.07 -10.85 16.40
N HIS A 73 12.15 -9.56 16.06
CA HIS A 73 13.42 -8.83 15.95
C HIS A 73 13.86 -8.17 17.24
N LEU A 74 13.01 -8.20 18.29
CA LEU A 74 13.31 -7.59 19.59
C LEU A 74 14.18 -8.50 20.44
N GLN A 75 15.24 -7.91 21.01
CA GLN A 75 16.16 -8.57 21.95
C GLN A 75 16.54 -7.65 23.11
N ASP A 76 17.13 -8.22 24.16
CA ASP A 76 17.72 -7.53 25.32
C ASP A 76 16.77 -6.60 26.09
N PHE A 77 15.51 -6.99 26.20
CA PHE A 77 14.50 -6.21 26.93
C PHE A 77 14.83 -6.12 28.43
N THR A 78 14.85 -4.89 28.93
CA THR A 78 14.96 -4.61 30.38
C THR A 78 14.02 -3.50 30.77
N ALA A 79 13.59 -3.50 32.05
CA ALA A 79 12.75 -2.46 32.62
C ALA A 79 13.34 -1.99 33.98
N GLN A 80 13.33 -0.68 34.20
CA GLN A 80 13.92 -0.04 35.37
C GLN A 80 13.03 1.10 35.88
N ALA A 81 13.05 1.30 37.20
CA ALA A 81 12.49 2.50 37.82
C ALA A 81 13.51 3.64 37.71
N SER A 82 13.04 4.82 37.28
CA SER A 82 13.82 6.06 37.31
C SER A 82 13.42 6.87 38.55
N ASP A 83 14.17 6.78 39.63
CA ASP A 83 13.95 7.61 40.81
C ASP A 83 14.57 9.01 40.60
N SER A 84 13.75 10.00 40.26
CA SER A 84 14.17 11.40 40.08
C SER A 84 14.53 12.11 41.39
N LEU A 85 14.35 11.48 42.56
CA LEU A 85 14.46 12.11 43.86
C LEU A 85 15.62 11.58 44.76
N ARG A 86 16.42 10.63 44.26
CA ARG A 86 17.58 10.12 45.05
C ARG A 86 18.84 10.10 44.20
N ASP A 87 19.86 10.80 44.70
CA ASP A 87 21.25 10.80 44.19
C ASP A 87 21.96 9.44 44.26
N SER A 88 21.26 8.32 44.26
CA SER A 88 21.87 7.00 44.29
C SER A 88 21.83 6.35 42.89
N TYR A 89 23.00 6.18 42.30
CA TYR A 89 23.34 5.65 40.98
C TYR A 89 22.88 4.21 40.66
N ALA A 90 21.91 3.64 41.33
CA ALA A 90 21.41 2.29 41.03
C ALA A 90 19.94 2.36 40.58
N ALA A 91 19.74 2.41 39.27
CA ALA A 91 18.40 2.17 38.68
C ALA A 91 17.88 0.82 39.18
N ARG A 92 16.69 0.80 39.80
CA ARG A 92 16.08 -0.42 40.32
C ARG A 92 15.46 -1.19 39.19
N ALA A 93 15.92 -2.42 38.91
CA ALA A 93 15.28 -3.30 37.94
C ALA A 93 13.81 -3.58 38.35
N LEU A 94 12.92 -3.52 37.38
CA LEU A 94 11.51 -3.88 37.54
C LEU A 94 11.27 -5.28 36.99
N PRO A 95 10.51 -6.13 37.69
CA PRO A 95 10.12 -7.43 37.19
C PRO A 95 9.24 -7.25 35.94
N TRP A 96 9.46 -8.09 34.96
CA TRP A 96 8.64 -8.12 33.75
C TRP A 96 8.46 -9.54 33.24
N ARG A 97 7.43 -9.75 32.42
CA ARG A 97 7.17 -11.02 31.76
C ARG A 97 6.55 -10.80 30.38
N LYS A 98 6.82 -11.72 29.47
CA LYS A 98 6.18 -11.76 28.15
C LYS A 98 4.85 -12.51 28.26
N LYS A 99 3.74 -11.86 27.90
CA LYS A 99 2.38 -12.44 27.98
C LYS A 99 1.95 -13.12 26.68
N SER A 100 2.38 -12.56 25.55
CA SER A 100 2.15 -13.12 24.21
C SER A 100 3.35 -12.78 23.30
N LYS A 101 3.28 -13.13 22.02
CA LYS A 101 4.34 -12.84 21.03
C LYS A 101 4.73 -11.37 20.96
N ASN A 102 3.79 -10.45 21.19
CA ASN A 102 3.95 -9.01 21.04
C ASN A 102 3.61 -8.20 22.29
N HIS A 103 3.40 -8.84 23.46
CA HIS A 103 2.94 -8.20 24.70
C HIS A 103 3.91 -8.46 25.84
N TRP A 104 4.45 -7.39 26.44
CA TRP A 104 5.28 -7.36 27.65
C TRP A 104 4.52 -6.68 28.77
N GLN A 105 4.59 -7.24 29.96
CA GLN A 105 3.98 -6.72 31.16
C GLN A 105 5.05 -6.47 32.21
N ILE A 106 5.07 -5.25 32.77
CA ILE A 106 6.05 -4.78 33.77
C ILE A 106 5.31 -4.54 35.07
N GLU A 107 5.84 -5.08 36.18
CA GLU A 107 5.34 -4.84 37.54
C GLU A 107 5.96 -3.54 38.07
N THR A 108 5.21 -2.44 37.99
CA THR A 108 5.70 -1.11 38.39
C THR A 108 5.63 -0.90 39.89
N ASN A 109 4.70 -1.57 40.59
CA ASN A 109 4.46 -1.38 42.03
C ASN A 109 4.31 0.10 42.41
N SER A 110 3.56 0.86 41.58
CA SER A 110 3.30 2.29 41.73
C SER A 110 4.54 3.19 41.57
N VAL A 111 5.56 2.73 40.86
CA VAL A 111 6.64 3.61 40.38
C VAL A 111 6.10 4.47 39.24
N SER A 112 6.25 5.79 39.37
CA SER A 112 5.72 6.75 38.41
C SER A 112 6.58 6.88 37.14
N ASP A 113 7.87 6.62 37.22
CA ASP A 113 8.82 6.79 36.13
C ASP A 113 9.48 5.45 35.76
N VAL A 114 9.08 4.92 34.62
CA VAL A 114 9.55 3.64 34.09
C VAL A 114 10.41 3.88 32.84
N THR A 115 11.61 3.30 32.83
CA THR A 115 12.47 3.28 31.65
C THR A 115 12.64 1.83 31.18
N VAL A 116 12.33 1.63 29.88
CA VAL A 116 12.49 0.35 29.20
C VAL A 116 13.58 0.49 28.15
N PHE A 117 14.49 -0.46 28.11
CA PHE A 117 15.52 -0.57 27.09
C PHE A 117 15.34 -1.88 26.32
N TYR A 118 15.49 -1.83 25.00
CA TYR A 118 15.51 -3.00 24.12
C TYR A 118 16.28 -2.70 22.84
N ARG A 119 16.62 -3.75 22.09
CA ARG A 119 17.24 -3.62 20.77
C ARG A 119 16.37 -4.28 19.71
N ILE A 120 16.37 -3.69 18.52
CA ILE A 120 15.65 -4.21 17.34
C ILE A 120 16.65 -4.52 16.23
N PHE A 121 16.67 -5.78 15.77
CA PHE A 121 17.46 -6.16 14.61
C PHE A 121 16.80 -5.65 13.33
N ALA A 122 17.57 -5.00 12.47
CA ALA A 122 17.11 -4.20 11.35
C ALA A 122 17.98 -4.43 10.11
N ASN A 123 17.79 -5.56 9.42
CA ASN A 123 18.52 -5.90 8.19
C ASN A 123 17.58 -6.36 7.06
N GLU A 124 16.39 -5.78 7.02
CA GLU A 124 15.42 -6.03 5.95
C GLU A 124 15.08 -4.69 5.25
N LEU A 125 15.69 -4.43 4.08
CA LEU A 125 15.41 -3.23 3.31
C LEU A 125 14.12 -3.40 2.51
N THR A 126 13.00 -3.13 3.15
CA THR A 126 11.69 -3.01 2.52
C THR A 126 10.99 -1.75 3.00
N VAL A 127 9.92 -1.34 2.34
CA VAL A 127 9.12 -0.18 2.75
C VAL A 127 8.32 -0.42 4.05
N ARG A 128 8.32 -1.65 4.60
CA ARG A 128 7.48 -2.10 5.73
C ARG A 128 8.27 -2.57 6.95
N THR A 129 9.58 -2.63 6.85
CA THR A 129 10.51 -3.16 7.86
C THR A 129 11.59 -2.15 8.19
N ASN A 130 12.47 -2.50 9.10
CA ASN A 130 13.58 -1.65 9.49
C ASN A 130 14.88 -2.09 8.81
N HIS A 131 15.71 -1.13 8.47
CA HIS A 131 17.07 -1.36 7.95
C HIS A 131 18.08 -0.43 8.61
N LEU A 132 19.21 -0.96 8.98
CA LEU A 132 20.35 -0.20 9.53
C LEU A 132 21.64 -0.82 9.03
N ASP A 133 22.51 -0.01 8.45
CA ASP A 133 23.89 -0.37 8.11
C ASP A 133 24.83 0.84 8.25
N LEU A 134 26.07 0.72 7.81
CA LEU A 134 27.08 1.79 7.86
C LEU A 134 26.71 3.02 7.00
N THR A 135 25.68 2.95 6.17
CA THR A 135 25.32 4.00 5.21
C THR A 135 24.04 4.75 5.57
N HIS A 136 23.07 4.08 6.23
CA HIS A 136 21.84 4.69 6.72
C HIS A 136 21.11 3.81 7.73
N GLY A 137 20.15 4.44 8.43
CA GLY A 137 19.09 3.79 9.19
C GLY A 137 17.74 4.22 8.64
N TYR A 138 16.85 3.25 8.42
CA TYR A 138 15.45 3.46 8.11
C TYR A 138 14.61 2.65 9.09
N PHE A 139 13.60 3.27 9.70
CA PHE A 139 12.64 2.52 10.47
C PHE A 139 11.20 2.97 10.24
N ASN A 140 10.32 1.98 10.18
CA ASN A 140 8.89 2.15 10.31
C ASN A 140 8.54 2.00 11.79
N PRO A 141 7.92 3.02 12.44
CA PRO A 141 7.64 2.97 13.87
C PRO A 141 6.78 1.77 14.32
N ALA A 142 5.90 1.23 13.47
CA ALA A 142 5.15 0.01 13.76
C ALA A 142 6.08 -1.20 14.02
N ALA A 143 7.26 -1.22 13.38
CA ALA A 143 8.24 -2.30 13.50
C ALA A 143 9.29 -2.04 14.59
N LEU A 144 9.16 -0.91 15.33
CA LEU A 144 10.17 -0.50 16.32
C LEU A 144 9.56 -0.10 17.66
N CYS A 145 8.41 0.58 17.67
CA CYS A 145 7.81 1.17 18.84
C CYS A 145 6.74 0.29 19.47
N PHE A 146 6.64 0.32 20.79
CA PHE A 146 5.49 -0.19 21.53
C PHE A 146 4.39 0.88 21.58
N PHE A 147 3.16 0.45 21.73
CA PHE A 147 2.08 1.30 22.23
C PHE A 147 1.68 0.87 23.65
N LEU A 148 1.07 1.80 24.35
CA LEU A 148 0.49 1.58 25.67
C LEU A 148 -1.01 1.43 25.50
N PRO A 149 -1.62 0.24 25.77
CA PRO A 149 -3.06 0.05 25.63
C PRO A 149 -3.87 1.08 26.44
N GLY A 150 -4.80 1.75 25.74
CA GLY A 150 -5.63 2.82 26.30
C GLY A 150 -4.99 4.22 26.27
N PHE A 151 -3.73 4.32 25.80
CA PHE A 151 -3.00 5.60 25.67
C PHE A 151 -2.52 5.85 24.22
N GLU A 152 -3.13 5.20 23.25
CA GLU A 152 -2.79 5.34 21.82
C GLU A 152 -3.05 6.78 21.33
N ARG A 153 -3.99 7.50 21.94
CA ARG A 153 -4.31 8.90 21.62
C ARG A 153 -3.43 9.93 22.33
N ASN A 154 -2.48 9.49 23.12
CA ASN A 154 -1.51 10.38 23.76
C ASN A 154 -0.44 10.84 22.78
N CYS A 155 0.19 11.98 23.08
CA CYS A 155 1.36 12.45 22.36
C CYS A 155 2.57 11.52 22.62
N TYR A 156 3.29 11.19 21.55
CA TYR A 156 4.54 10.45 21.59
C TYR A 156 5.68 11.34 21.09
N THR A 157 6.81 11.32 21.75
CA THR A 157 8.03 11.98 21.24
C THR A 157 9.10 10.98 20.89
N VAL A 158 9.85 11.25 19.82
CA VAL A 158 10.96 10.41 19.36
C VAL A 158 12.20 11.28 19.19
N THR A 159 13.23 10.98 19.96
CA THR A 159 14.59 11.56 19.81
C THR A 159 15.46 10.58 19.04
N VAL A 160 16.05 11.02 17.94
CA VAL A 160 17.00 10.24 17.15
C VAL A 160 18.42 10.58 17.59
N VAL A 161 19.23 9.54 17.85
CA VAL A 161 20.64 9.67 18.20
C VAL A 161 21.47 9.01 17.09
N PRO A 162 21.86 9.76 16.05
CA PRO A 162 22.62 9.20 14.94
C PRO A 162 24.03 8.82 15.36
N PRO A 163 24.69 7.85 14.68
CA PRO A 163 26.04 7.39 15.05
C PRO A 163 27.12 8.44 14.75
N GLN A 164 26.84 9.36 13.85
CA GLN A 164 27.79 10.36 13.37
C GLN A 164 27.06 11.70 13.11
N PRO A 165 27.70 12.83 13.39
CA PRO A 165 27.09 14.16 13.26
C PRO A 165 26.63 14.53 11.83
N GLN A 166 27.22 13.93 10.79
CA GLN A 166 26.84 14.16 9.39
C GLN A 166 25.58 13.41 8.95
N TRP A 167 25.11 12.43 9.72
CA TRP A 167 23.86 11.77 9.41
C TRP A 167 22.69 12.70 9.71
N ARG A 168 21.87 12.94 8.69
CA ARG A 168 20.66 13.76 8.78
C ARG A 168 19.47 12.87 9.08
N THR A 169 18.45 13.43 9.71
CA THR A 169 17.18 12.76 9.97
C THR A 169 16.09 13.46 9.20
N VAL A 170 15.29 12.71 8.44
CA VAL A 170 14.06 13.18 7.79
C VAL A 170 12.90 12.32 8.23
N THR A 171 11.81 12.97 8.64
CA THR A 171 10.51 12.40 8.96
C THR A 171 9.43 13.46 8.71
N THR A 172 8.17 13.06 8.64
CA THR A 172 7.04 13.99 8.51
C THR A 172 6.66 14.65 9.83
N LEU A 173 7.05 14.06 10.97
CA LEU A 173 6.74 14.61 12.27
C LEU A 173 7.35 16.00 12.50
N PRO A 174 6.62 16.92 13.16
CA PRO A 174 7.13 18.23 13.53
C PRO A 174 8.25 18.11 14.57
N PRO A 175 9.32 18.93 14.46
CA PRO A 175 10.37 18.99 15.46
C PRO A 175 9.89 19.64 16.75
N VAL A 176 10.36 19.16 17.90
CA VAL A 176 10.10 19.76 19.21
C VAL A 176 11.02 20.96 19.42
N SER A 177 10.46 22.13 19.69
CA SER A 177 11.22 23.37 19.86
C SER A 177 12.26 23.25 20.99
N GLY A 178 13.49 23.66 20.71
CA GLY A 178 14.59 23.65 21.67
C GLY A 178 15.19 22.26 21.96
N GLN A 179 14.71 21.19 21.31
CA GLN A 179 15.25 19.84 21.46
C GLN A 179 15.86 19.37 20.14
N ASN A 180 17.11 18.90 20.19
CA ASN A 180 17.80 18.44 18.99
C ASN A 180 17.28 17.08 18.54
N LEU A 181 17.00 16.94 17.23
CA LEU A 181 16.54 15.70 16.59
C LEU A 181 15.40 14.99 17.35
N THR A 182 14.53 15.78 18.00
CA THR A 182 13.35 15.30 18.71
C THR A 182 12.10 15.73 17.95
N PHE A 183 11.21 14.79 17.71
CA PHE A 183 10.00 14.96 16.93
C PHE A 183 8.78 14.52 17.73
N ALA A 184 7.62 15.14 17.50
CA ALA A 184 6.38 14.86 18.21
C ALA A 184 5.30 14.29 17.28
N ALA A 185 4.68 13.19 17.69
CA ALA A 185 3.48 12.64 17.07
C ALA A 185 2.27 12.92 17.99
N ALA A 186 1.16 13.37 17.41
CA ALA A 186 -0.06 13.71 18.17
C ALA A 186 -0.66 12.48 18.87
N ASP A 187 -0.52 11.30 18.26
CA ASP A 187 -1.01 10.02 18.73
C ASP A 187 -0.14 8.87 18.16
N PHE A 188 -0.46 7.63 18.53
CA PHE A 188 0.27 6.47 18.04
C PHE A 188 0.06 6.21 16.56
N ASP A 189 -1.15 6.49 16.02
CA ASP A 189 -1.44 6.33 14.59
C ASP A 189 -0.57 7.28 13.75
N THR A 190 -0.43 8.53 14.19
CA THR A 190 0.48 9.51 13.58
C THR A 190 1.94 9.07 13.66
N LEU A 191 2.36 8.48 14.78
CA LEU A 191 3.71 7.94 14.92
C LEU A 191 3.96 6.81 13.93
N VAL A 192 3.07 5.83 13.85
CA VAL A 192 3.16 4.68 12.92
C VAL A 192 3.17 5.14 11.47
N ASP A 193 2.45 6.20 11.15
CA ASP A 193 2.33 6.76 9.80
C ASP A 193 3.52 7.65 9.38
N SER A 194 4.54 7.76 10.23
CA SER A 194 5.68 8.66 10.02
C SER A 194 7.01 7.92 10.07
N PRO A 195 7.48 7.37 8.94
CA PRO A 195 8.78 6.71 8.87
C PRO A 195 9.93 7.69 9.08
N PHE A 196 11.08 7.14 9.45
CA PHE A 196 12.32 7.88 9.67
C PHE A 196 13.42 7.40 8.72
N GLU A 197 14.02 8.31 7.98
CA GLU A 197 15.24 8.11 7.21
C GLU A 197 16.39 8.85 7.88
N ILE A 198 17.45 8.13 8.24
CA ILE A 198 18.60 8.66 8.97
C ILE A 198 19.88 8.27 8.23
N GLY A 199 20.70 9.24 7.80
CA GLY A 199 21.93 8.91 7.07
C GLY A 199 22.48 10.04 6.23
N CYS A 200 23.31 9.67 5.25
CA CYS A 200 23.90 10.59 4.27
C CYS A 200 23.12 10.58 2.96
N HIS A 201 21.79 10.49 3.05
CA HIS A 201 20.88 10.56 1.90
C HIS A 201 20.88 11.95 1.26
N GLU A 202 20.52 12.01 -0.02
CA GLU A 202 20.32 13.26 -0.75
C GLU A 202 18.88 13.75 -0.55
N VAL A 203 18.70 15.05 -0.41
CA VAL A 203 17.37 15.69 -0.25
C VAL A 203 17.23 16.76 -1.33
N TYR A 204 16.17 16.63 -2.10
CA TYR A 204 15.81 17.57 -3.16
C TYR A 204 14.49 18.24 -2.81
N ASP A 205 14.52 19.54 -2.53
CA ASP A 205 13.34 20.35 -2.23
C ASP A 205 12.68 20.82 -3.52
N PHE A 206 11.36 20.78 -3.58
CA PHE A 206 10.57 21.33 -4.67
C PHE A 206 9.19 21.78 -4.17
N GLU A 207 8.46 22.52 -5.00
CA GLU A 207 7.14 23.04 -4.64
C GLU A 207 6.10 22.68 -5.72
N VAL A 208 4.87 22.37 -5.29
CA VAL A 208 3.71 22.19 -6.16
C VAL A 208 2.51 22.87 -5.52
N MET A 209 1.82 23.74 -6.28
CA MET A 209 0.63 24.46 -5.83
C MET A 209 0.82 25.19 -4.48
N GLY A 210 2.00 25.78 -4.24
CA GLY A 210 2.32 26.51 -3.01
C GLY A 210 2.62 25.62 -1.80
N LYS A 211 2.70 24.30 -1.96
CA LYS A 211 3.06 23.36 -0.89
C LYS A 211 4.47 22.84 -1.09
N PRO A 212 5.30 22.77 -0.03
CA PRO A 212 6.65 22.21 -0.09
C PRO A 212 6.64 20.69 -0.16
N HIS A 213 7.56 20.15 -0.96
CA HIS A 213 7.79 18.72 -1.14
C HIS A 213 9.26 18.41 -1.04
N GLN A 214 9.58 17.18 -0.68
CA GLN A 214 10.93 16.66 -0.63
C GLN A 214 11.00 15.30 -1.34
N LEU A 215 12.03 15.12 -2.19
CA LEU A 215 12.46 13.81 -2.65
C LEU A 215 13.73 13.45 -1.89
N VAL A 216 13.63 12.47 -0.99
CA VAL A 216 14.72 11.97 -0.14
C VAL A 216 15.24 10.68 -0.77
N VAL A 217 16.48 10.67 -1.23
CA VAL A 217 17.04 9.55 -1.99
C VAL A 217 18.18 8.91 -1.22
N TRP A 218 18.01 7.65 -0.87
CA TRP A 218 19.10 6.82 -0.38
C TRP A 218 19.55 5.79 -1.42
N GLY A 219 20.85 5.57 -1.47
CA GLY A 219 21.49 4.63 -2.38
C GLY A 219 22.03 5.29 -3.64
N LYS A 220 22.79 4.52 -4.42
CA LYS A 220 23.41 4.98 -5.68
C LYS A 220 22.80 4.23 -6.85
N GLY A 221 22.57 4.93 -7.95
CA GLY A 221 21.96 4.36 -9.15
C GLY A 221 22.09 5.27 -10.37
N ASN A 222 21.19 5.09 -11.34
CA ASN A 222 21.11 5.91 -12.54
C ASN A 222 19.85 6.80 -12.58
N LEU A 223 19.34 7.18 -11.41
CA LEU A 223 18.29 8.16 -11.26
C LEU A 223 18.80 9.54 -11.76
N GLU A 224 17.96 10.25 -12.46
CA GLU A 224 18.12 11.66 -12.81
C GLU A 224 17.13 12.48 -11.97
N PRO A 225 17.54 13.04 -10.80
CA PRO A 225 16.62 13.64 -9.84
C PRO A 225 15.77 14.77 -10.41
N GLU A 226 16.35 15.66 -11.21
CA GLU A 226 15.62 16.78 -11.80
C GLU A 226 14.53 16.32 -12.77
N ARG A 227 14.79 15.23 -13.52
CA ARG A 227 13.78 14.62 -14.38
C ARG A 227 12.66 14.00 -13.55
N ALA A 228 13.02 13.22 -12.54
CA ALA A 228 12.05 12.57 -11.66
C ALA A 228 11.16 13.61 -10.98
N ILE A 229 11.74 14.70 -10.43
CA ILE A 229 11.00 15.79 -9.79
C ILE A 229 10.01 16.45 -10.76
N ARG A 230 10.44 16.81 -11.96
CA ARG A 230 9.54 17.41 -12.97
C ARG A 230 8.36 16.50 -13.31
N ASP A 231 8.56 15.19 -13.35
CA ASP A 231 7.51 14.24 -13.69
C ASP A 231 6.62 13.95 -12.47
N ILE A 232 7.18 13.89 -11.26
CA ILE A 232 6.44 13.83 -9.98
C ILE A 232 5.53 15.07 -9.82
N GLN A 233 6.03 16.27 -10.09
CA GLN A 233 5.24 17.50 -10.05
C GLN A 233 3.98 17.42 -10.92
N LYS A 234 4.11 16.88 -12.15
CA LYS A 234 2.95 16.70 -13.05
C LYS A 234 1.95 15.70 -12.51
N VAL A 235 2.39 14.59 -11.90
CA VAL A 235 1.52 13.61 -11.24
C VAL A 235 0.75 14.29 -10.11
N ILE A 236 1.44 14.99 -9.21
CA ILE A 236 0.83 15.73 -8.09
C ILE A 236 -0.23 16.72 -8.59
N GLU A 237 0.09 17.50 -9.64
CA GLU A 237 -0.85 18.48 -10.19
C GLU A 237 -2.14 17.86 -10.73
N VAL A 238 -2.04 16.69 -11.40
CA VAL A 238 -3.21 15.99 -11.96
C VAL A 238 -4.09 15.46 -10.83
N GLU A 239 -3.52 14.83 -9.84
CA GLU A 239 -4.25 14.27 -8.70
C GLU A 239 -4.85 15.38 -7.82
N ALA A 240 -4.08 16.42 -7.50
CA ALA A 240 -4.57 17.57 -6.75
C ALA A 240 -5.77 18.24 -7.44
N LYS A 241 -5.74 18.40 -8.77
CA LYS A 241 -6.88 18.95 -9.53
C LYS A 241 -8.12 18.05 -9.44
N MET A 242 -7.92 16.75 -9.39
CA MET A 242 -9.03 15.78 -9.28
C MET A 242 -9.79 15.92 -7.96
N PHE A 243 -9.08 16.16 -6.85
CA PHE A 243 -9.66 16.26 -5.50
C PHE A 243 -9.86 17.70 -4.99
N GLY A 244 -9.48 18.71 -5.78
CA GLY A 244 -9.67 20.12 -5.43
C GLY A 244 -8.57 20.72 -4.55
N GLY A 245 -7.40 20.09 -4.43
CA GLY A 245 -6.24 20.60 -3.71
C GLY A 245 -5.43 19.55 -3.00
N LEU A 246 -4.44 19.99 -2.22
CA LEU A 246 -3.51 19.15 -1.47
C LEU A 246 -3.83 19.23 0.04
N PRO A 247 -4.27 18.13 0.70
CA PRO A 247 -4.75 18.16 2.09
C PRO A 247 -3.63 17.96 3.13
N TYR A 248 -2.46 18.54 2.89
CA TYR A 248 -1.30 18.51 3.78
C TYR A 248 -0.54 19.84 3.72
N GLU A 249 0.36 20.07 4.69
CA GLU A 249 1.24 21.25 4.69
C GLU A 249 2.55 21.00 3.93
N ARG A 250 3.09 19.77 3.97
CA ARG A 250 4.24 19.31 3.20
C ARG A 250 4.11 17.83 2.90
N TYR A 251 4.87 17.33 1.90
CA TYR A 251 4.91 15.91 1.57
C TYR A 251 6.33 15.42 1.29
N VAL A 252 6.65 14.19 1.71
CA VAL A 252 7.98 13.60 1.57
C VAL A 252 7.90 12.29 0.78
N PHE A 253 8.64 12.22 -0.32
CA PHE A 253 8.88 10.97 -1.05
C PHE A 253 10.20 10.39 -0.58
N PHE A 254 10.19 9.27 0.14
CA PHE A 254 11.39 8.50 0.46
C PHE A 254 11.64 7.51 -0.67
N LEU A 255 12.81 7.56 -1.30
CA LEU A 255 13.18 6.67 -2.39
C LEU A 255 14.45 5.88 -2.06
N HIS A 256 14.30 4.56 -1.90
CA HIS A 256 15.41 3.64 -1.71
C HIS A 256 15.82 3.03 -3.05
N LEU A 257 17.03 3.34 -3.50
CA LEU A 257 17.65 2.76 -4.70
C LEU A 257 18.31 1.43 -4.32
N SER A 258 17.55 0.35 -4.40
CA SER A 258 17.97 -1.00 -3.99
C SER A 258 18.52 -1.85 -5.14
N GLY A 259 19.00 -3.05 -4.81
CA GLY A 259 19.47 -4.03 -5.82
C GLY A 259 18.34 -4.61 -6.66
N SER A 260 17.22 -4.97 -6.03
CA SER A 260 16.11 -5.71 -6.65
C SER A 260 14.72 -5.42 -6.06
N GLY A 261 14.62 -4.53 -5.06
CA GLY A 261 13.34 -4.22 -4.40
C GLY A 261 12.39 -3.47 -5.34
N PHE A 262 11.09 -3.71 -5.18
CA PHE A 262 10.01 -3.00 -5.85
C PHE A 262 8.81 -2.90 -4.92
N GLY A 263 8.21 -1.73 -4.83
CA GLY A 263 6.96 -1.45 -4.12
C GLY A 263 7.01 -0.14 -3.36
N GLY A 264 5.88 0.21 -2.79
CA GLY A 264 5.71 1.38 -1.97
C GLY A 264 4.97 1.08 -0.67
N LEU A 265 4.90 2.09 0.16
CA LEU A 265 4.03 2.16 1.33
C LEU A 265 3.59 3.61 1.50
N GLU A 266 2.31 3.76 1.50
CA GLU A 266 1.61 5.03 1.59
C GLU A 266 1.48 5.52 3.04
N HIS A 267 1.56 6.83 3.21
CA HIS A 267 1.33 7.56 4.45
C HIS A 267 0.52 8.84 4.18
N LYS A 268 -0.03 9.48 5.22
CA LYS A 268 -0.83 10.71 5.07
C LYS A 268 -0.03 11.88 4.47
N GLU A 269 1.25 11.98 4.80
CA GLU A 269 2.12 13.10 4.41
C GLU A 269 3.45 12.65 3.80
N SER A 270 3.58 11.36 3.48
CA SER A 270 4.73 10.79 2.78
C SER A 270 4.38 9.49 2.07
N CYS A 271 5.31 9.01 1.27
CA CYS A 271 5.35 7.60 0.88
C CYS A 271 6.79 7.11 0.87
N THR A 272 6.98 5.82 1.10
CA THR A 272 8.28 5.16 0.93
C THR A 272 8.26 4.29 -0.30
N LEU A 273 9.22 4.52 -1.21
CA LEU A 273 9.37 3.82 -2.48
C LEU A 273 10.66 3.01 -2.46
N ASN A 274 10.59 1.76 -2.89
CA ASN A 274 11.77 0.92 -3.12
C ASN A 274 11.82 0.54 -4.60
N TYR A 275 12.90 0.94 -5.30
CA TYR A 275 13.01 0.76 -6.74
C TYR A 275 14.41 0.30 -7.16
N PRO A 276 14.55 -0.59 -8.20
CA PRO A 276 15.85 -1.08 -8.63
C PRO A 276 16.71 0.06 -9.21
N ARG A 277 17.90 0.23 -8.62
CA ARG A 277 18.81 1.37 -8.83
C ARG A 277 19.23 1.69 -10.27
N PHE A 278 19.17 0.71 -11.17
CA PHE A 278 19.56 0.87 -12.59
C PHE A 278 18.37 0.82 -13.56
N SER A 279 17.15 1.06 -13.07
CA SER A 279 15.93 0.94 -13.86
C SER A 279 15.40 2.27 -14.44
N PHE A 280 16.13 3.38 -14.32
CA PHE A 280 15.61 4.71 -14.71
C PHE A 280 15.93 5.12 -16.16
N ARG A 281 16.77 4.37 -16.89
CA ARG A 281 17.09 4.69 -18.30
C ARG A 281 16.14 4.06 -19.30
N ALA A 282 15.76 2.78 -19.08
CA ALA A 282 14.82 2.09 -19.96
C ALA A 282 13.43 2.71 -19.82
N LYS A 283 12.81 3.06 -20.94
CA LYS A 283 11.54 3.80 -20.99
C LYS A 283 10.45 3.09 -20.18
N GLU A 284 10.21 1.82 -20.44
CA GLU A 284 9.16 1.03 -19.79
C GLU A 284 9.39 0.89 -18.28
N LYS A 285 10.66 0.80 -17.85
CA LYS A 285 11.01 0.75 -16.43
C LYS A 285 10.82 2.10 -15.75
N TYR A 286 11.16 3.20 -16.44
CA TYR A 286 10.94 4.54 -15.92
C TYR A 286 9.43 4.85 -15.83
N GLU A 287 8.65 4.49 -16.84
CA GLU A 287 7.18 4.64 -16.81
C GLU A 287 6.58 3.88 -15.63
N ARG A 288 7.07 2.66 -15.35
CA ARG A 288 6.65 1.89 -14.18
C ARG A 288 7.05 2.53 -12.85
N PHE A 289 8.19 3.23 -12.78
CA PHE A 289 8.54 4.03 -11.60
C PHE A 289 7.55 5.18 -11.39
N ILE A 290 7.16 5.87 -12.46
CA ILE A 290 6.17 6.95 -12.37
C ILE A 290 4.78 6.42 -12.02
N GLN A 291 4.39 5.25 -12.50
CA GLN A 291 3.17 4.56 -12.07
C GLN A 291 3.21 4.26 -10.57
N LEU A 292 4.32 3.74 -10.05
CA LEU A 292 4.49 3.53 -8.61
C LEU A 292 4.36 4.85 -7.82
N VAL A 293 4.96 5.94 -8.29
CA VAL A 293 4.80 7.26 -7.67
C VAL A 293 3.34 7.70 -7.64
N ALA A 294 2.63 7.55 -8.76
CA ALA A 294 1.22 7.91 -8.87
C ALA A 294 0.35 7.03 -7.95
N HIS A 295 0.64 5.74 -7.85
CA HIS A 295 -0.04 4.81 -6.96
C HIS A 295 0.08 5.24 -5.50
N GLU A 296 1.31 5.40 -5.01
CA GLU A 296 1.57 5.75 -3.61
C GLU A 296 1.09 7.16 -3.25
N PHE A 297 1.13 8.10 -4.20
CA PHE A 297 0.62 9.45 -3.97
C PHE A 297 -0.91 9.51 -4.01
N PHE A 298 -1.58 8.70 -4.85
CA PHE A 298 -3.04 8.61 -4.89
C PHE A 298 -3.62 8.09 -3.56
N HIS A 299 -2.89 7.23 -2.88
CA HIS A 299 -3.25 6.73 -1.56
C HIS A 299 -3.38 7.82 -0.50
N LEU A 300 -2.78 8.99 -0.71
CA LEU A 300 -3.01 10.19 0.12
C LEU A 300 -4.51 10.44 0.37
N TRP A 301 -5.34 10.19 -0.66
CA TRP A 301 -6.80 10.23 -0.58
C TRP A 301 -7.38 8.83 -0.39
N ASN A 302 -7.15 7.93 -1.34
CA ASN A 302 -7.73 6.58 -1.36
C ASN A 302 -6.81 5.60 -0.65
N VAL A 303 -7.03 5.47 0.54
CA VAL A 303 -6.99 4.70 1.76
C VAL A 303 -6.49 5.48 2.97
N LYS A 304 -5.67 6.51 2.81
CA LYS A 304 -5.19 7.23 4.01
C LYS A 304 -6.26 8.15 4.60
N ARG A 305 -7.23 8.58 3.81
CA ARG A 305 -8.32 9.46 4.24
C ARG A 305 -9.70 8.90 3.87
N ILE A 306 -9.89 8.40 2.64
CA ILE A 306 -11.07 7.64 2.23
C ILE A 306 -10.77 6.18 2.55
N ARG A 307 -11.23 5.66 3.68
CA ARG A 307 -10.87 4.32 4.16
C ARG A 307 -12.09 3.45 4.47
N PRO A 308 -11.98 2.14 4.33
CA PRO A 308 -13.01 1.21 4.79
C PRO A 308 -13.28 1.35 6.30
N LYS A 309 -14.52 1.11 6.73
CA LYS A 309 -14.95 1.18 8.13
C LYS A 309 -14.08 0.33 9.07
N ALA A 310 -13.64 -0.82 8.61
CA ALA A 310 -12.75 -1.70 9.39
C ALA A 310 -11.35 -1.10 9.64
N LEU A 311 -10.96 -0.07 8.87
CA LEU A 311 -9.68 0.64 9.00
C LEU A 311 -9.86 2.04 9.62
N GLU A 312 -11.04 2.37 10.13
CA GLU A 312 -11.32 3.64 10.81
C GLU A 312 -10.49 3.76 12.09
N VAL A 313 -10.45 2.69 12.88
CA VAL A 313 -9.59 2.54 14.05
C VAL A 313 -8.74 1.28 13.85
N PHE A 314 -7.43 1.44 13.83
CA PHE A 314 -6.53 0.32 13.63
C PHE A 314 -6.42 -0.55 14.89
N ASP A 315 -6.69 -1.85 14.74
CA ASP A 315 -6.25 -2.84 15.73
C ASP A 315 -4.85 -3.33 15.33
N TYR A 316 -3.84 -2.91 16.08
CA TYR A 316 -2.45 -3.25 15.81
C TYR A 316 -2.06 -4.68 16.28
N GLU A 317 -2.98 -5.40 16.94
CA GLU A 317 -2.70 -6.72 17.50
C GLU A 317 -3.14 -7.87 16.60
N GLN A 318 -4.02 -7.61 15.62
CA GLN A 318 -4.59 -8.60 14.73
C GLN A 318 -4.94 -8.03 13.36
N GLU A 319 -5.46 -8.87 12.49
CA GLU A 319 -5.94 -8.52 11.18
C GLU A 319 -7.18 -7.62 11.25
N ASN A 320 -7.26 -6.62 10.37
CA ASN A 320 -8.42 -5.74 10.22
C ASN A 320 -9.12 -6.05 8.89
N TYR A 321 -10.11 -6.93 8.93
CA TYR A 321 -10.75 -7.48 7.74
C TYR A 321 -11.70 -6.50 7.06
N THR A 322 -11.57 -6.37 5.74
CA THR A 322 -12.49 -5.59 4.89
C THR A 322 -12.64 -6.24 3.51
N PRO A 323 -13.85 -6.27 2.94
CA PRO A 323 -14.07 -6.75 1.57
C PRO A 323 -13.76 -5.68 0.51
N SER A 324 -13.27 -4.49 0.90
CA SER A 324 -13.20 -3.31 0.02
C SER A 324 -11.77 -2.94 -0.43
N LEU A 325 -10.75 -3.80 -0.21
CA LEU A 325 -9.38 -3.52 -0.68
C LEU A 325 -9.30 -3.44 -2.21
N TRP A 326 -10.22 -4.08 -2.94
CA TRP A 326 -10.31 -3.94 -4.39
C TRP A 326 -10.55 -2.50 -4.83
N PHE A 327 -11.27 -1.71 -4.01
CA PHE A 327 -11.45 -0.29 -4.24
C PHE A 327 -10.25 0.52 -3.76
N SER A 328 -9.75 0.24 -2.56
CA SER A 328 -8.59 0.96 -2.01
C SER A 328 -7.34 0.80 -2.88
N GLU A 329 -7.08 -0.41 -3.37
CA GLU A 329 -5.87 -0.76 -4.12
C GLU A 329 -6.12 -0.87 -5.63
N GLY A 330 -7.19 -1.58 -6.02
CA GLY A 330 -7.47 -1.80 -7.43
C GLY A 330 -7.91 -0.53 -8.16
N THR A 331 -8.73 0.32 -7.51
CA THR A 331 -9.05 1.64 -8.09
C THR A 331 -7.81 2.51 -8.17
N THR A 332 -6.95 2.49 -7.15
CA THR A 332 -5.65 3.20 -7.18
C THR A 332 -4.77 2.68 -8.31
N SER A 333 -4.74 1.34 -8.56
CA SER A 333 -4.03 0.76 -9.70
C SER A 333 -4.58 1.20 -11.06
N TYR A 334 -5.90 1.39 -11.19
CA TYR A 334 -6.46 1.99 -12.40
C TYR A 334 -5.98 3.44 -12.58
N TYR A 335 -5.95 4.22 -11.51
CA TYR A 335 -5.49 5.61 -11.56
C TYR A 335 -3.97 5.71 -11.77
N ASP A 336 -3.17 4.77 -11.29
CA ASP A 336 -1.72 4.78 -11.51
C ASP A 336 -1.34 4.60 -12.99
N LEU A 337 -2.26 4.02 -13.82
CA LEU A 337 -2.15 4.03 -15.28
C LEU A 337 -2.70 5.32 -15.89
N LEU A 338 -3.81 5.84 -15.38
CA LEU A 338 -4.52 6.96 -16.00
C LEU A 338 -3.85 8.31 -15.69
N ILE A 339 -3.34 8.51 -14.48
CA ILE A 339 -2.71 9.75 -14.03
C ILE A 339 -1.44 10.10 -14.83
N PRO A 340 -0.46 9.21 -15.02
CA PRO A 340 0.71 9.52 -15.86
C PRO A 340 0.34 9.79 -17.33
N PHE A 341 -0.71 9.15 -17.85
CA PHE A 341 -1.25 9.50 -19.17
C PHE A 341 -1.80 10.94 -19.18
N ARG A 342 -2.65 11.31 -18.21
CA ARG A 342 -3.19 12.67 -18.06
C ARG A 342 -2.10 13.72 -17.83
N ALA A 343 -1.02 13.33 -17.17
CA ALA A 343 0.18 14.15 -16.97
C ALA A 343 1.06 14.27 -18.23
N GLY A 344 0.71 13.58 -19.33
CA GLY A 344 1.46 13.60 -20.59
C GLY A 344 2.80 12.86 -20.53
N LEU A 345 2.98 11.94 -19.58
CA LEU A 345 4.23 11.20 -19.40
C LEU A 345 4.31 9.97 -20.32
N TYR A 346 3.19 9.49 -20.81
CA TYR A 346 3.10 8.58 -21.95
C TYR A 346 1.80 8.82 -22.74
N GLY A 347 1.77 8.33 -23.97
CA GLY A 347 0.64 8.52 -24.88
C GLY A 347 -0.44 7.44 -24.75
N VAL A 348 -1.54 7.63 -25.49
CA VAL A 348 -2.70 6.72 -25.51
C VAL A 348 -2.33 5.27 -25.81
N LYS A 349 -1.35 5.01 -26.69
CA LYS A 349 -0.87 3.66 -26.98
C LYS A 349 -0.27 2.99 -25.74
N GLY A 350 0.51 3.74 -24.95
CA GLY A 350 1.08 3.24 -23.69
C GLY A 350 0.00 2.88 -22.68
N LEU A 351 -1.00 3.74 -22.51
CA LEU A 351 -2.16 3.46 -21.65
C LEU A 351 -2.86 2.15 -22.04
N PHE A 352 -3.21 1.98 -23.31
CA PHE A 352 -3.89 0.77 -23.76
C PHE A 352 -3.01 -0.48 -23.74
N GLN A 353 -1.69 -0.35 -23.94
CA GLN A 353 -0.77 -1.46 -23.77
C GLN A 353 -0.72 -1.93 -22.31
N ASN A 354 -0.72 -1.02 -21.35
CA ASN A 354 -0.75 -1.35 -19.92
C ASN A 354 -2.10 -2.01 -19.56
N LEU A 355 -3.24 -1.40 -19.90
CA LEU A 355 -4.58 -1.99 -19.65
C LEU A 355 -4.71 -3.39 -20.27
N ALA A 356 -4.28 -3.55 -21.52
CA ALA A 356 -4.34 -4.84 -22.22
C ALA A 356 -3.46 -5.90 -21.55
N LYS A 357 -2.32 -5.51 -21.00
CA LYS A 357 -1.44 -6.39 -20.22
C LYS A 357 -2.12 -6.87 -18.94
N GLU A 358 -2.78 -5.98 -18.21
CA GLU A 358 -3.47 -6.36 -16.97
C GLU A 358 -4.72 -7.21 -17.27
N ILE A 359 -5.47 -6.93 -18.35
CA ILE A 359 -6.54 -7.82 -18.83
C ILE A 359 -5.99 -9.20 -19.20
N THR A 360 -4.84 -9.27 -19.88
CA THR A 360 -4.18 -10.54 -20.21
C THR A 360 -3.82 -11.31 -18.94
N ARG A 361 -3.19 -10.66 -17.94
CA ARG A 361 -2.87 -11.29 -16.65
C ARG A 361 -4.11 -11.83 -15.96
N LEU A 362 -5.20 -11.05 -15.93
CA LEU A 362 -6.47 -11.46 -15.33
C LEU A 362 -7.02 -12.71 -16.04
N GLN A 363 -7.04 -12.72 -17.37
CA GLN A 363 -7.55 -13.83 -18.17
C GLN A 363 -6.69 -15.09 -18.08
N MET A 364 -5.38 -14.93 -17.83
CA MET A 364 -4.45 -16.05 -17.64
C MET A 364 -4.45 -16.62 -16.22
N THR A 365 -5.15 -16.01 -15.26
CA THR A 365 -5.24 -16.48 -13.88
C THR A 365 -6.51 -17.31 -13.66
N PRO A 366 -6.44 -18.66 -13.51
CA PRO A 366 -7.62 -19.51 -13.34
C PRO A 366 -8.45 -19.14 -12.11
N GLY A 367 -7.81 -18.71 -11.03
CA GLY A 367 -8.43 -18.33 -9.76
C GLY A 367 -9.48 -17.22 -9.86
N ARG A 368 -9.50 -16.44 -10.96
CA ARG A 368 -10.55 -15.44 -11.23
C ARG A 368 -11.97 -16.03 -11.30
N ARG A 369 -12.06 -17.34 -11.60
CA ARG A 369 -13.32 -18.11 -11.65
C ARG A 369 -13.66 -18.81 -10.34
N VAL A 370 -12.74 -18.73 -9.37
CA VAL A 370 -12.86 -19.43 -8.08
C VAL A 370 -13.13 -18.44 -6.95
N GLN A 371 -12.42 -17.32 -6.92
CA GLN A 371 -12.50 -16.35 -5.84
C GLN A 371 -13.11 -15.03 -6.30
N PRO A 372 -14.19 -14.55 -5.64
CA PRO A 372 -14.67 -13.17 -5.79
C PRO A 372 -13.62 -12.13 -5.38
N VAL A 373 -13.70 -10.91 -5.93
CA VAL A 373 -12.73 -9.86 -5.59
C VAL A 373 -12.95 -9.29 -4.18
N SER A 374 -14.18 -9.32 -3.67
CA SER A 374 -14.49 -8.98 -2.27
C SER A 374 -13.88 -9.98 -1.30
N GLU A 375 -13.97 -11.30 -1.59
CA GLU A 375 -13.29 -12.33 -0.80
C GLU A 375 -11.76 -12.21 -0.90
N SER A 376 -11.22 -11.91 -2.09
CA SER A 376 -9.79 -11.65 -2.26
C SER A 376 -9.29 -10.49 -1.38
N SER A 377 -10.12 -9.45 -1.25
CA SER A 377 -9.85 -8.32 -0.34
C SER A 377 -9.85 -8.76 1.12
N TRP A 378 -10.85 -9.54 1.52
CA TRP A 378 -10.99 -10.07 2.87
C TRP A 378 -9.82 -10.98 3.26
N ASP A 379 -9.47 -11.90 2.36
CA ASP A 379 -8.43 -12.91 2.56
C ASP A 379 -7.01 -12.42 2.26
N ALA A 380 -6.81 -11.12 2.01
CA ALA A 380 -5.49 -10.53 1.73
C ALA A 380 -4.41 -11.02 2.71
N TRP A 381 -4.75 -11.06 4.01
CA TRP A 381 -3.89 -11.42 5.12
C TRP A 381 -3.29 -12.82 5.05
N ILE A 382 -4.01 -13.77 4.45
CA ILE A 382 -3.63 -15.19 4.43
C ILE A 382 -3.39 -15.73 3.02
N LYS A 383 -3.81 -15.02 1.96
CA LYS A 383 -3.70 -15.47 0.56
C LYS A 383 -2.69 -14.64 -0.25
N LEU A 384 -3.00 -13.38 -0.57
CA LEU A 384 -2.24 -12.61 -1.57
C LEU A 384 -0.75 -12.49 -1.24
N TYR A 385 -0.40 -12.25 0.02
CA TYR A 385 0.97 -12.10 0.48
C TYR A 385 1.62 -13.39 0.99
N ARG A 386 0.87 -14.51 0.99
CA ARG A 386 1.33 -15.84 1.40
C ARG A 386 1.08 -16.86 0.30
N ARG A 387 1.60 -16.55 -0.88
CA ARG A 387 1.41 -17.38 -2.07
C ARG A 387 2.07 -18.75 -1.92
N ASP A 388 1.39 -19.76 -2.46
CA ASP A 388 1.87 -21.12 -2.64
C ASP A 388 1.78 -21.56 -4.10
N VAL A 389 2.09 -22.81 -4.37
CA VAL A 389 2.07 -23.38 -5.72
C VAL A 389 0.67 -23.48 -6.34
N ASN A 390 -0.40 -23.39 -5.54
CA ASN A 390 -1.80 -23.44 -5.98
C ASN A 390 -2.46 -22.05 -6.11
N SER A 391 -1.77 -21.00 -5.71
CA SER A 391 -2.36 -19.66 -5.60
C SER A 391 -3.03 -19.17 -6.88
N ASP A 392 -2.41 -19.37 -8.04
CA ASP A 392 -3.00 -18.92 -9.32
C ASP A 392 -4.23 -19.73 -9.73
N ASN A 393 -4.42 -20.95 -9.19
CA ASN A 393 -5.63 -21.75 -9.41
C ASN A 393 -6.80 -21.33 -8.53
N SER A 394 -6.55 -20.81 -7.32
CA SER A 394 -7.55 -20.67 -6.26
C SER A 394 -7.86 -19.25 -5.86
N GLN A 395 -7.05 -18.27 -6.26
CA GLN A 395 -7.21 -16.88 -5.85
C GLN A 395 -6.96 -15.89 -6.98
N ILE A 396 -7.53 -14.69 -6.81
CA ILE A 396 -7.29 -13.55 -7.70
C ILE A 396 -6.77 -12.36 -6.89
N SER A 397 -5.88 -11.56 -7.47
CA SER A 397 -5.42 -10.32 -6.85
C SER A 397 -6.53 -9.27 -6.88
N TYR A 398 -6.84 -8.70 -5.72
CA TYR A 398 -7.77 -7.57 -5.61
C TYR A 398 -7.19 -6.29 -6.25
N TYR A 399 -5.86 -6.15 -6.36
CA TYR A 399 -5.24 -5.12 -7.19
C TYR A 399 -5.65 -5.31 -8.65
N LEU A 400 -5.34 -6.47 -9.22
CA LEU A 400 -5.52 -6.77 -10.64
C LEU A 400 -6.98 -6.77 -11.07
N LYS A 401 -7.86 -7.53 -10.38
CA LYS A 401 -9.27 -7.57 -10.75
C LYS A 401 -9.96 -6.25 -10.40
N GLY A 402 -9.58 -5.61 -9.29
CA GLY A 402 -10.12 -4.31 -8.90
C GLY A 402 -9.76 -3.18 -9.88
N GLU A 403 -8.53 -3.16 -10.41
CA GLU A 403 -8.10 -2.26 -11.48
C GLU A 403 -9.00 -2.38 -12.72
N VAL A 404 -9.17 -3.61 -13.20
CA VAL A 404 -9.99 -3.86 -14.40
C VAL A 404 -11.47 -3.54 -14.15
N VAL A 405 -12.01 -3.86 -12.98
CA VAL A 405 -13.38 -3.50 -12.58
C VAL A 405 -13.54 -1.98 -12.54
N SER A 406 -12.61 -1.25 -11.95
CA SER A 406 -12.61 0.22 -11.89
C SER A 406 -12.55 0.85 -13.27
N PHE A 407 -11.76 0.30 -14.18
CA PHE A 407 -11.74 0.66 -15.59
C PHE A 407 -13.11 0.50 -16.24
N LEU A 408 -13.78 -0.64 -16.05
CA LEU A 408 -15.11 -0.87 -16.63
C LEU A 408 -16.19 0.02 -16.01
N LEU A 409 -16.12 0.32 -14.72
CA LEU A 409 -17.00 1.28 -14.04
C LEU A 409 -16.84 2.70 -14.60
N ASP A 410 -15.60 3.16 -14.82
CA ASP A 410 -15.33 4.46 -15.43
C ASP A 410 -15.96 4.56 -16.83
N LEU A 411 -15.79 3.51 -17.66
CA LEU A 411 -16.40 3.46 -18.99
C LEU A 411 -17.94 3.42 -18.93
N LEU A 412 -18.54 2.67 -18.01
CA LEU A 412 -19.98 2.61 -17.80
C LEU A 412 -20.54 4.01 -17.48
N ILE A 413 -19.96 4.69 -16.50
CA ILE A 413 -20.39 6.01 -16.06
C ILE A 413 -20.26 7.02 -17.22
N ARG A 414 -19.11 7.04 -17.89
CA ARG A 414 -18.85 7.94 -19.03
C ARG A 414 -19.81 7.72 -20.21
N ALA A 415 -20.02 6.47 -20.61
CA ALA A 415 -20.93 6.15 -21.72
C ALA A 415 -22.36 6.60 -21.44
N ARG A 416 -22.79 6.46 -20.18
CA ARG A 416 -24.14 6.81 -19.76
C ARG A 416 -24.38 8.32 -19.71
N HIS A 417 -23.36 9.08 -19.36
CA HIS A 417 -23.45 10.53 -19.17
C HIS A 417 -22.71 11.34 -20.26
N GLY A 418 -22.35 10.73 -21.39
CA GLY A 418 -21.64 11.43 -22.47
C GLY A 418 -20.31 12.08 -22.05
N ASN A 419 -19.61 11.47 -21.11
CA ASN A 419 -18.39 11.96 -20.43
C ASN A 419 -18.59 13.14 -19.46
N GLU A 420 -19.82 13.57 -19.16
CA GLU A 420 -20.07 14.60 -18.14
C GLU A 420 -19.80 14.09 -16.72
N ARG A 421 -19.86 12.77 -16.53
CA ARG A 421 -19.52 12.09 -15.27
C ARG A 421 -18.57 10.93 -15.54
N SER A 422 -17.80 10.57 -14.52
CA SER A 422 -16.75 9.55 -14.57
C SER A 422 -16.50 8.95 -13.18
N LEU A 423 -15.57 8.02 -13.09
CA LEU A 423 -15.10 7.50 -11.79
C LEU A 423 -14.43 8.61 -10.93
N ASP A 424 -13.90 9.68 -11.55
CA ASP A 424 -13.40 10.85 -10.81
C ASP A 424 -14.49 11.49 -9.94
N ASP A 425 -15.76 11.47 -10.38
CA ASP A 425 -16.88 12.02 -9.60
C ASP A 425 -17.24 11.13 -8.42
N VAL A 426 -17.08 9.81 -8.57
CA VAL A 426 -17.17 8.87 -7.44
C VAL A 426 -16.09 9.17 -6.41
N MET A 427 -14.85 9.34 -6.85
CA MET A 427 -13.73 9.64 -5.94
C MET A 427 -13.94 10.98 -5.21
N ARG A 428 -14.44 12.02 -5.92
CA ARG A 428 -14.78 13.30 -5.29
C ARG A 428 -15.93 13.18 -4.28
N LEU A 429 -16.94 12.38 -4.59
CA LEU A 429 -18.05 12.14 -3.67
C LEU A 429 -17.58 11.40 -2.41
N MET A 430 -16.79 10.35 -2.58
CA MET A 430 -16.17 9.62 -1.46
C MET A 430 -15.26 10.53 -0.62
N TRP A 431 -14.49 11.41 -1.28
CA TRP A 431 -13.68 12.41 -0.60
C TRP A 431 -14.51 13.38 0.26
N GLN A 432 -15.63 13.85 -0.28
CA GLN A 432 -16.53 14.75 0.43
C GLN A 432 -17.23 14.09 1.63
N GLN A 433 -17.58 12.81 1.50
CA GLN A 433 -18.34 12.08 2.53
C GLN A 433 -17.44 11.47 3.62
N PHE A 434 -16.27 10.97 3.27
CA PHE A 434 -15.43 10.14 4.15
C PHE A 434 -14.01 10.67 4.35
N GLY A 435 -13.51 11.54 3.46
CA GLY A 435 -12.11 11.97 3.49
C GLY A 435 -11.85 13.30 4.17
N ASN A 436 -12.88 14.13 4.37
CA ASN A 436 -12.70 15.54 4.69
C ASN A 436 -13.37 15.96 6.01
N ALA A 437 -13.07 15.27 7.09
CA ALA A 437 -13.60 15.59 8.43
C ALA A 437 -13.30 17.04 8.88
N ASN A 438 -12.31 17.73 8.27
CA ASN A 438 -11.92 19.11 8.59
C ASN A 438 -12.49 20.19 7.66
N SER A 439 -13.14 19.87 6.54
CA SER A 439 -13.63 20.89 5.60
C SER A 439 -15.00 21.43 5.95
N ALA A 440 -15.72 20.84 6.87
CA ALA A 440 -16.98 21.40 7.38
C ALA A 440 -16.81 22.74 8.13
N GLN A 441 -15.56 23.16 8.43
CA GLN A 441 -15.27 24.44 9.10
C GLN A 441 -14.72 25.54 8.19
N ASN A 442 -14.34 25.23 6.93
CA ASN A 442 -13.85 26.20 5.96
C ASN A 442 -14.71 26.23 4.68
N GLY A 443 -16.03 26.32 4.87
CA GLY A 443 -16.95 26.58 3.77
C GLY A 443 -16.86 28.05 3.35
N ASP A 444 -16.01 28.34 2.36
CA ASP A 444 -16.13 29.54 1.56
C ASP A 444 -15.80 29.19 0.09
N PHE A 445 -16.78 28.65 -0.60
CA PHE A 445 -16.89 28.76 -2.05
C PHE A 445 -18.25 29.38 -2.38
N ASP A 446 -18.18 30.60 -2.91
CA ASP A 446 -19.23 31.45 -3.40
C ASP A 446 -20.50 30.72 -3.89
N GLN A 447 -21.60 30.81 -3.15
CA GLN A 447 -22.93 31.02 -3.68
C GLN A 447 -23.69 31.97 -2.74
N LYS A 448 -23.90 33.17 -3.26
CA LYS A 448 -24.76 34.17 -2.65
C LYS A 448 -26.17 33.61 -2.47
N SER A 449 -26.62 33.52 -1.21
CA SER A 449 -27.98 33.90 -0.81
C SER A 449 -27.91 34.36 0.64
N GLU A 450 -28.07 35.67 0.78
CA GLU A 450 -28.41 36.31 2.07
C GLU A 450 -29.72 35.70 2.55
N THR A 451 -29.73 35.12 3.74
CA THR A 451 -30.71 35.32 4.82
C THR A 451 -30.44 34.31 5.92
N ASP A 452 -30.28 34.87 7.10
CA ASP A 452 -30.44 34.36 8.47
C ASP A 452 -29.19 34.34 9.35
N ALA A 453 -28.70 35.54 9.60
CA ALA A 453 -27.96 35.83 10.82
C ALA A 453 -28.97 36.05 11.97
N LYS A 454 -29.03 35.12 12.94
CA LYS A 454 -29.34 35.38 14.36
C LYS A 454 -29.51 34.07 15.14
N ALA A 455 -28.56 33.78 15.99
CA ALA A 455 -28.71 33.40 17.40
C ALA A 455 -27.48 32.63 17.89
N ALA A 456 -26.44 33.35 18.25
CA ALA A 456 -25.43 32.83 19.17
C ALA A 456 -25.89 33.16 20.58
N HIS A 457 -26.38 32.18 21.33
CA HIS A 457 -26.52 32.29 22.78
C HIS A 457 -25.24 31.80 23.44
N LEU A 458 -24.52 32.74 24.04
CA LEU A 458 -23.49 32.50 25.03
C LEU A 458 -24.11 31.81 26.25
N THR A 459 -23.73 30.59 26.55
CA THR A 459 -23.83 30.01 27.88
C THR A 459 -22.48 30.14 28.56
N SER A 460 -22.51 30.87 29.66
CA SER A 460 -21.41 31.06 30.61
C SER A 460 -21.11 29.76 31.33
N ASN A 461 -20.06 29.05 30.93
CA ASN A 461 -19.22 28.23 31.81
C ASN A 461 -17.94 27.92 31.02
N GLY A 462 -16.83 28.54 31.47
CA GLY A 462 -15.51 28.36 30.85
C GLY A 462 -14.94 26.97 31.09
N GLU A 463 -15.29 26.03 30.26
CA GLU A 463 -14.57 24.79 30.08
C GLU A 463 -13.84 24.83 28.72
N LEU A 464 -12.53 24.99 28.77
CA LEU A 464 -11.65 24.75 27.64
C LEU A 464 -11.64 23.23 27.35
N ASN A 465 -12.61 22.78 26.56
CA ASN A 465 -12.53 21.52 25.92
C ASN A 465 -11.42 21.64 24.86
N SER A 466 -10.33 20.87 25.02
CA SER A 466 -9.41 20.58 23.92
C SER A 466 -10.25 20.12 22.73
N PRO A 467 -10.10 20.69 21.53
CA PRO A 467 -10.83 20.22 20.38
C PRO A 467 -10.36 18.76 20.12
N SER A 468 -11.24 17.80 20.42
CA SER A 468 -11.07 16.44 19.91
C SER A 468 -10.99 16.58 18.40
N LEU A 469 -9.89 16.08 17.79
CA LEU A 469 -9.83 15.93 16.34
C LEU A 469 -11.12 15.23 15.91
N PRO A 470 -11.81 15.72 14.86
CA PRO A 470 -13.02 15.08 14.38
C PRO A 470 -12.70 13.64 14.05
N ALA A 471 -13.53 12.71 14.51
CA ALA A 471 -13.35 11.29 14.28
C ALA A 471 -13.34 11.04 12.76
N GLU A 472 -12.31 10.38 12.26
CA GLU A 472 -12.27 9.92 10.88
C GLU A 472 -13.39 8.90 10.69
N ILE A 473 -14.20 9.06 9.64
CA ILE A 473 -15.34 8.18 9.36
C ILE A 473 -14.97 7.27 8.19
N GLY A 474 -14.99 5.95 8.44
CA GLY A 474 -14.77 4.95 7.40
C GLY A 474 -16.06 4.61 6.66
N PHE A 475 -15.97 4.25 5.36
CA PHE A 475 -17.10 3.80 4.55
C PHE A 475 -17.37 2.30 4.67
N THR A 476 -18.63 1.91 4.53
CA THR A 476 -19.04 0.50 4.40
C THR A 476 -19.09 0.08 2.91
N PRO A 477 -19.14 -1.22 2.59
CA PRO A 477 -19.36 -1.68 1.21
C PRO A 477 -20.64 -1.09 0.59
N GLU A 478 -21.69 -0.93 1.37
CA GLU A 478 -22.97 -0.36 0.96
C GLU A 478 -22.86 1.14 0.68
N ASP A 479 -22.08 1.89 1.46
CA ASP A 479 -21.79 3.30 1.21
C ASP A 479 -21.04 3.45 -0.13
N LEU A 480 -20.06 2.60 -0.39
CA LEU A 480 -19.29 2.59 -1.64
C LEU A 480 -20.19 2.29 -2.84
N GLN A 481 -21.02 1.24 -2.76
CA GLN A 481 -21.97 0.91 -3.82
C GLN A 481 -22.93 2.08 -4.07
N SER A 482 -23.51 2.65 -3.02
CA SER A 482 -24.44 3.78 -3.10
C SER A 482 -23.80 5.03 -3.74
N ALA A 483 -22.52 5.30 -3.41
CA ALA A 483 -21.78 6.41 -4.03
C ALA A 483 -21.59 6.19 -5.54
N ILE A 484 -21.20 4.97 -5.94
CA ILE A 484 -21.03 4.61 -7.36
C ILE A 484 -22.38 4.70 -8.10
N GLU A 485 -23.45 4.15 -7.53
CA GLU A 485 -24.82 4.19 -8.10
C GLU A 485 -25.34 5.63 -8.25
N SER A 486 -25.10 6.48 -7.25
CA SER A 486 -25.50 7.90 -7.28
C SER A 486 -24.83 8.65 -8.43
N VAL A 487 -23.56 8.40 -8.69
CA VAL A 487 -22.84 9.02 -9.81
C VAL A 487 -23.24 8.40 -11.15
N ALA A 488 -23.40 7.08 -11.20
CA ALA A 488 -23.80 6.35 -12.40
C ALA A 488 -25.26 6.61 -12.79
N GLY A 489 -26.12 6.97 -11.83
CA GLY A 489 -27.55 7.20 -12.02
C GLY A 489 -28.33 5.93 -12.37
N ILE A 490 -27.87 4.77 -11.91
CA ILE A 490 -28.49 3.45 -12.07
C ILE A 490 -28.22 2.56 -10.88
N ASP A 491 -29.08 1.57 -10.68
CA ASP A 491 -28.85 0.44 -9.80
C ASP A 491 -27.73 -0.46 -10.36
N LEU A 492 -26.73 -0.74 -9.57
CA LEU A 492 -25.59 -1.59 -9.89
C LEU A 492 -25.54 -2.88 -9.04
N SER A 493 -26.64 -3.21 -8.35
CA SER A 493 -26.71 -4.44 -7.51
C SER A 493 -26.35 -5.69 -8.30
N ASP A 494 -26.84 -5.82 -9.56
CA ASP A 494 -26.46 -6.95 -10.45
C ASP A 494 -24.97 -6.92 -10.84
N PHE A 495 -24.40 -5.74 -11.05
CA PHE A 495 -22.97 -5.59 -11.32
C PHE A 495 -22.12 -6.05 -10.12
N PHE A 496 -22.47 -5.60 -8.93
CA PHE A 496 -21.76 -5.98 -7.69
C PHE A 496 -21.90 -7.49 -7.43
N ALA A 497 -23.12 -8.03 -7.48
CA ALA A 497 -23.35 -9.46 -7.25
C ALA A 497 -22.57 -10.36 -8.22
N ARG A 498 -22.42 -9.97 -9.50
CA ARG A 498 -21.75 -10.78 -10.53
C ARG A 498 -20.22 -10.63 -10.54
N TYR A 499 -19.71 -9.41 -10.36
CA TYR A 499 -18.30 -9.09 -10.64
C TYR A 499 -17.47 -8.75 -9.42
N ILE A 500 -18.10 -8.28 -8.33
CA ILE A 500 -17.44 -7.99 -7.05
C ILE A 500 -17.60 -9.18 -6.10
N ASP A 501 -18.84 -9.62 -5.86
CA ASP A 501 -19.18 -10.71 -4.93
C ASP A 501 -19.31 -12.07 -5.64
N GLY A 502 -19.23 -12.06 -6.96
CA GLY A 502 -19.24 -13.22 -7.83
C GLY A 502 -17.97 -13.38 -8.65
N THR A 503 -17.95 -14.49 -9.40
CA THR A 503 -16.81 -14.88 -10.24
C THR A 503 -17.13 -14.89 -11.72
N GLU A 504 -18.22 -14.21 -12.14
CA GLU A 504 -18.55 -14.12 -13.56
C GLU A 504 -17.48 -13.38 -14.36
N GLU A 505 -17.32 -13.81 -15.63
CA GLU A 505 -16.37 -13.19 -16.55
C GLU A 505 -16.80 -11.75 -16.88
N LEU A 506 -15.85 -10.84 -16.88
CA LEU A 506 -16.08 -9.43 -17.16
C LEU A 506 -16.44 -9.23 -18.65
N PRO A 507 -17.57 -8.58 -18.97
CA PRO A 507 -18.01 -8.41 -20.35
C PRO A 507 -17.35 -7.18 -21.01
N TYR A 508 -16.05 -7.24 -21.24
CA TYR A 508 -15.23 -6.11 -21.72
C TYR A 508 -15.85 -5.35 -22.88
N ASN A 509 -16.28 -6.08 -23.94
CA ASN A 509 -16.80 -5.46 -25.15
C ASN A 509 -18.08 -4.65 -24.91
N LYS A 510 -18.91 -5.06 -23.92
CA LYS A 510 -20.10 -4.28 -23.53
C LYS A 510 -19.76 -2.85 -23.12
N TYR A 511 -18.61 -2.66 -22.46
CA TYR A 511 -18.18 -1.36 -21.94
C TYR A 511 -17.22 -0.63 -22.89
N LEU A 512 -16.50 -1.35 -23.76
CA LEU A 512 -15.57 -0.79 -24.73
C LEU A 512 -16.28 -0.27 -26.00
N GLU A 513 -17.31 -0.97 -26.46
CA GLU A 513 -18.04 -0.65 -27.69
C GLU A 513 -18.57 0.79 -27.75
N PRO A 514 -19.13 1.39 -26.67
CA PRO A 514 -19.55 2.79 -26.68
C PRO A 514 -18.44 3.80 -27.01
N PHE A 515 -17.16 3.39 -26.88
CA PHE A 515 -15.97 4.20 -27.19
C PHE A 515 -15.31 3.80 -28.52
N GLY A 516 -15.97 2.96 -29.32
CA GLY A 516 -15.44 2.49 -30.59
C GLY A 516 -14.28 1.51 -30.46
N LEU A 517 -14.24 0.77 -29.36
CA LEU A 517 -13.18 -0.17 -28.99
C LEU A 517 -13.73 -1.59 -28.83
N GLN A 518 -12.84 -2.57 -28.95
CA GLN A 518 -13.12 -3.97 -28.64
C GLN A 518 -11.86 -4.68 -28.16
N ILE A 519 -12.05 -5.80 -27.46
CA ILE A 519 -10.97 -6.76 -27.18
C ILE A 519 -10.70 -7.57 -28.44
N TRP A 520 -9.45 -7.59 -28.83
CA TRP A 520 -8.90 -8.52 -29.80
C TRP A 520 -8.05 -9.56 -29.07
N VAL A 521 -8.27 -10.82 -29.41
CA VAL A 521 -7.53 -11.95 -28.81
C VAL A 521 -6.56 -12.49 -29.85
N ASP A 522 -5.30 -12.60 -29.48
CA ASP A 522 -4.28 -13.21 -30.35
C ASP A 522 -4.41 -14.73 -30.31
N GLU A 523 -4.94 -15.28 -31.41
CA GLU A 523 -5.08 -16.72 -31.64
C GLU A 523 -4.06 -17.23 -32.67
N THR A 524 -3.03 -16.45 -32.98
CA THR A 524 -2.01 -16.82 -33.99
C THR A 524 -1.07 -17.90 -33.48
N ASP A 525 -0.82 -17.94 -32.17
CA ASP A 525 -0.07 -19.03 -31.56
C ASP A 525 -0.94 -20.29 -31.48
N ARG A 526 -0.58 -21.30 -32.27
CA ARG A 526 -1.27 -22.59 -32.33
C ARG A 526 -0.55 -23.68 -31.52
N THR A 527 0.44 -23.30 -30.74
CA THR A 527 1.20 -24.23 -29.90
C THR A 527 0.27 -24.93 -28.93
N PRO A 528 0.15 -26.26 -28.97
CA PRO A 528 -0.66 -26.97 -27.98
C PRO A 528 -0.07 -26.81 -26.59
N ARG A 529 -0.91 -26.90 -25.57
CA ARG A 529 -0.47 -26.61 -24.19
C ARG A 529 -0.42 -27.85 -23.31
N ILE A 530 0.46 -27.76 -22.34
CA ILE A 530 0.56 -28.71 -21.21
C ILE A 530 -0.13 -28.13 -19.97
N GLY A 531 -0.16 -26.82 -19.79
CA GLY A 531 -0.79 -26.13 -18.65
C GLY A 531 0.12 -26.11 -17.42
N TRP A 532 1.39 -25.80 -17.61
CA TRP A 532 2.39 -25.58 -16.58
C TRP A 532 3.12 -24.26 -16.77
N THR A 533 3.80 -23.81 -15.72
CA THR A 533 4.81 -22.75 -15.78
C THR A 533 6.14 -23.33 -15.34
N LEU A 534 7.17 -23.12 -16.16
CA LEU A 534 8.53 -23.58 -15.90
C LEU A 534 9.42 -22.42 -15.45
N GLY A 535 10.45 -22.72 -14.67
CA GLY A 535 11.46 -21.75 -14.27
C GLY A 535 12.71 -22.40 -13.71
N ALA A 536 13.87 -21.80 -13.98
CA ALA A 536 15.13 -22.27 -13.47
C ALA A 536 15.29 -21.98 -11.97
N GLU A 537 15.74 -22.98 -11.21
CA GLU A 537 16.06 -22.86 -9.80
C GLU A 537 17.28 -23.71 -9.47
N ASN A 538 18.33 -23.10 -8.91
CA ASN A 538 19.59 -23.78 -8.57
C ASN A 538 20.19 -24.60 -9.74
N GLY A 539 20.01 -24.10 -10.98
CA GLY A 539 20.50 -24.78 -12.19
C GLY A 539 19.66 -25.96 -12.69
N ARG A 540 18.47 -26.15 -12.10
CA ARG A 540 17.47 -27.15 -12.50
C ARG A 540 16.27 -26.47 -13.14
N GLU A 541 15.62 -27.16 -14.07
CA GLU A 541 14.36 -26.69 -14.70
C GLU A 541 13.17 -27.22 -13.91
N MET A 542 12.52 -26.33 -13.15
CA MET A 542 11.46 -26.71 -12.22
C MET A 542 10.08 -26.35 -12.76
N VAL A 543 9.13 -27.24 -12.56
CA VAL A 543 7.71 -26.93 -12.71
C VAL A 543 7.30 -26.04 -11.53
N LYS A 544 6.97 -24.78 -11.79
CA LYS A 544 6.62 -23.79 -10.77
C LYS A 544 5.12 -23.74 -10.47
N PHE A 545 4.32 -24.10 -11.45
CA PHE A 545 2.88 -24.07 -11.36
C PHE A 545 2.29 -25.11 -12.33
N VAL A 546 1.18 -25.72 -11.93
CA VAL A 546 0.36 -26.62 -12.76
C VAL A 546 -1.10 -26.15 -12.67
N GLU A 547 -1.68 -25.85 -13.84
CA GLU A 547 -3.07 -25.39 -13.93
C GLU A 547 -4.04 -26.53 -13.63
N VAL A 548 -5.09 -26.25 -12.86
CA VAL A 548 -6.15 -27.22 -12.55
C VAL A 548 -6.85 -27.68 -13.82
N GLY A 549 -7.04 -29.00 -13.98
CA GLY A 549 -7.65 -29.63 -15.13
C GLY A 549 -6.77 -29.67 -16.38
N SER A 550 -5.51 -29.25 -16.29
CA SER A 550 -4.58 -29.25 -17.41
C SER A 550 -4.04 -30.65 -17.74
N PRO A 551 -3.49 -30.84 -18.96
CA PRO A 551 -2.76 -32.05 -19.33
C PRO A 551 -1.66 -32.45 -18.34
N ALA A 552 -0.89 -31.49 -17.82
CA ALA A 552 0.12 -31.75 -16.81
C ALA A 552 -0.47 -32.37 -15.55
N GLN A 553 -1.52 -31.75 -14.98
CA GLN A 553 -2.18 -32.26 -13.79
C GLN A 553 -2.76 -33.67 -14.02
N LEU A 554 -3.46 -33.85 -15.15
CA LEU A 554 -4.06 -35.15 -15.50
C LEU A 554 -3.04 -36.26 -15.70
N ALA A 555 -1.82 -35.90 -16.11
CA ALA A 555 -0.70 -36.83 -16.27
C ALA A 555 0.09 -37.09 -14.96
N GLY A 556 -0.25 -36.40 -13.86
CA GLY A 556 0.42 -36.53 -12.56
C GLY A 556 1.77 -35.78 -12.48
N ILE A 557 1.91 -34.69 -13.23
CA ILE A 557 3.02 -33.75 -13.09
C ILE A 557 2.62 -32.70 -12.08
N ASP A 558 3.47 -32.44 -11.09
CA ASP A 558 3.21 -31.51 -10.00
C ASP A 558 4.18 -30.32 -10.00
N ALA A 559 3.75 -29.23 -9.35
CA ALA A 559 4.66 -28.14 -9.02
C ALA A 559 5.73 -28.65 -8.04
N GLY A 560 6.99 -28.32 -8.33
CA GLY A 560 8.15 -28.86 -7.62
C GLY A 560 8.85 -30.01 -8.36
N ASP A 561 8.28 -30.53 -9.43
CA ASP A 561 8.96 -31.50 -10.29
C ASP A 561 10.12 -30.85 -11.06
N GLU A 562 11.23 -31.55 -11.22
CA GLU A 562 12.32 -31.15 -12.11
C GLU A 562 12.07 -31.71 -13.50
N LEU A 563 11.90 -30.84 -14.50
CA LEU A 563 11.78 -31.25 -15.90
C LEU A 563 13.12 -31.68 -16.46
N LEU A 564 13.19 -32.87 -17.04
CA LEU A 564 14.40 -33.44 -17.64
C LEU A 564 14.31 -33.54 -19.15
N ALA A 565 13.23 -34.12 -19.68
CA ALA A 565 13.12 -34.45 -21.09
C ALA A 565 11.67 -34.42 -21.58
N ILE A 566 11.51 -34.18 -22.89
CA ILE A 566 10.31 -34.43 -23.67
C ILE A 566 10.71 -35.41 -24.80
N GLU A 567 9.97 -36.52 -24.94
CA GLU A 567 10.24 -37.58 -25.90
C GLU A 567 11.69 -38.10 -25.81
N GLY A 568 12.25 -38.24 -24.60
CA GLY A 568 13.61 -38.68 -24.34
C GLY A 568 14.72 -37.66 -24.65
N PHE A 569 14.37 -36.47 -25.11
CA PHE A 569 15.32 -35.39 -25.38
C PHE A 569 15.35 -34.38 -24.26
N ARG A 570 16.54 -34.06 -23.76
CA ARG A 570 16.73 -33.03 -22.74
C ARG A 570 16.15 -31.68 -23.22
N VAL A 571 15.48 -31.00 -22.32
CA VAL A 571 14.93 -29.66 -22.58
C VAL A 571 15.16 -28.74 -21.37
N ASN A 572 15.30 -27.44 -21.62
CA ASN A 572 15.12 -26.39 -20.62
C ASN A 572 13.73 -25.73 -20.81
N ALA A 573 13.37 -24.74 -19.98
CA ALA A 573 12.07 -24.10 -20.02
C ALA A 573 11.76 -23.48 -21.41
N GLU A 574 12.73 -22.81 -22.04
CA GLU A 574 12.60 -22.23 -23.38
C GLU A 574 12.42 -23.29 -24.45
N GLN A 575 13.30 -24.32 -24.43
CA GLN A 575 13.25 -25.44 -25.37
C GLN A 575 11.96 -26.27 -25.25
N ALA A 576 11.41 -26.38 -24.04
CA ALA A 576 10.13 -27.06 -23.84
C ALA A 576 9.00 -26.37 -24.62
N GLY A 577 8.92 -25.03 -24.57
CA GLY A 577 7.96 -24.27 -25.37
C GLY A 577 8.14 -24.43 -26.87
N GLU A 578 9.38 -24.39 -27.36
CA GLU A 578 9.69 -24.60 -28.80
C GLU A 578 9.35 -26.04 -29.25
N ARG A 579 9.62 -27.05 -28.42
CA ARG A 579 9.27 -28.44 -28.71
C ARG A 579 7.79 -28.67 -28.92
N LEU A 580 6.93 -27.97 -28.15
CA LEU A 580 5.49 -28.14 -28.28
C LEU A 580 4.96 -27.70 -29.66
N LYS A 581 5.67 -26.85 -30.38
CA LYS A 581 5.30 -26.41 -31.74
C LYS A 581 5.35 -27.54 -32.79
N ASP A 582 6.08 -28.63 -32.49
CA ASP A 582 6.18 -29.79 -33.37
C ASP A 582 4.95 -30.70 -33.28
N TYR A 583 4.02 -30.47 -32.37
CA TYR A 583 2.86 -31.32 -32.06
C TYR A 583 1.52 -30.62 -32.35
N GLN A 584 0.46 -31.42 -32.34
CA GLN A 584 -0.91 -30.96 -32.51
C GLN A 584 -1.72 -31.20 -31.22
N PRO A 585 -2.81 -30.41 -30.97
CA PRO A 585 -3.77 -30.74 -29.91
C PRO A 585 -4.29 -32.18 -30.08
N GLY A 586 -4.28 -32.94 -28.98
CA GLY A 586 -4.66 -34.33 -28.93
C GLY A 586 -3.48 -35.32 -29.08
N ASP A 587 -2.32 -34.87 -29.51
CA ASP A 587 -1.10 -35.72 -29.50
C ASP A 587 -0.74 -36.08 -28.07
N THR A 588 -0.21 -37.30 -27.87
CA THR A 588 0.29 -37.73 -26.57
C THR A 588 1.82 -37.83 -26.64
N ILE A 589 2.47 -37.13 -25.74
CA ILE A 589 3.93 -37.06 -25.62
C ILE A 589 4.41 -37.67 -24.29
N GLU A 590 5.65 -38.09 -24.23
CA GLU A 590 6.29 -38.54 -23.00
C GLU A 590 7.11 -37.39 -22.40
N VAL A 591 6.79 -37.06 -21.14
CA VAL A 591 7.49 -36.06 -20.34
C VAL A 591 8.18 -36.75 -19.17
N THR A 592 9.50 -36.60 -19.10
CA THR A 592 10.31 -37.19 -18.03
C THR A 592 10.66 -36.13 -17.00
N VAL A 593 10.34 -36.41 -15.73
CA VAL A 593 10.58 -35.54 -14.60
C VAL A 593 11.25 -36.28 -13.45
N PHE A 594 11.90 -35.55 -12.53
CA PHE A 594 12.10 -36.03 -11.18
C PHE A 594 10.96 -35.49 -10.29
N HIS A 595 10.19 -36.41 -9.71
CA HIS A 595 9.19 -36.14 -8.71
C HIS A 595 9.70 -36.65 -7.36
N GLN A 596 10.03 -35.74 -6.42
CA GLN A 596 10.60 -36.06 -5.11
C GLN A 596 11.80 -37.06 -5.23
N ASP A 597 12.76 -36.76 -6.12
CA ASP A 597 13.94 -37.56 -6.45
C ASP A 597 13.65 -38.91 -7.15
N GLU A 598 12.39 -39.22 -7.47
CA GLU A 598 12.01 -40.41 -8.25
C GLU A 598 11.88 -40.04 -9.74
N LEU A 599 12.61 -40.74 -10.61
CA LEU A 599 12.50 -40.58 -12.05
C LEU A 599 11.16 -41.12 -12.55
N ARG A 600 10.35 -40.28 -13.17
CA ARG A 600 9.06 -40.63 -13.75
C ARG A 600 8.97 -40.20 -15.21
N THR A 601 8.31 -41.03 -16.01
CA THR A 601 7.90 -40.67 -17.37
C THR A 601 6.36 -40.64 -17.41
N CYS A 602 5.83 -39.42 -17.67
CA CYS A 602 4.41 -39.16 -17.70
C CYS A 602 3.94 -39.05 -19.16
N ARG A 603 2.80 -39.69 -19.49
CA ARG A 603 2.18 -39.54 -20.81
C ARG A 603 1.19 -38.40 -20.77
N VAL A 604 1.45 -37.34 -21.51
CA VAL A 604 0.71 -36.11 -21.53
C VAL A 604 -0.04 -35.95 -22.85
N THR A 605 -1.37 -35.94 -22.82
CA THR A 605 -2.19 -35.63 -24.00
C THR A 605 -2.39 -34.12 -24.09
N LEU A 606 -1.86 -33.51 -25.15
CA LEU A 606 -1.79 -32.05 -25.30
C LEU A 606 -3.18 -31.43 -25.53
N ALA A 607 -3.45 -30.31 -24.84
CA ALA A 607 -4.68 -29.55 -24.98
C ALA A 607 -4.57 -28.52 -26.14
N PRO A 608 -5.72 -28.00 -26.64
CA PRO A 608 -5.73 -26.87 -27.55
C PRO A 608 -4.95 -25.66 -27.00
N PRO A 609 -4.44 -24.80 -27.87
CA PRO A 609 -3.78 -23.56 -27.46
C PRO A 609 -4.72 -22.70 -26.63
N GLN A 610 -4.15 -21.93 -25.72
CA GLN A 610 -4.87 -20.92 -24.96
C GLN A 610 -4.56 -19.55 -25.55
N PRO A 611 -5.52 -18.61 -25.57
CA PRO A 611 -5.23 -17.25 -26.00
C PRO A 611 -4.06 -16.67 -25.22
N GLY A 612 -3.00 -16.28 -25.92
CA GLY A 612 -1.75 -15.83 -25.29
C GLY A 612 -1.76 -14.33 -24.93
N ARG A 613 -2.56 -13.53 -25.62
CA ARG A 613 -2.55 -12.09 -25.48
C ARG A 613 -3.92 -11.47 -25.82
N TYR A 614 -4.33 -10.58 -24.95
CA TYR A 614 -5.48 -9.70 -25.18
C TYR A 614 -4.98 -8.31 -25.55
N SER A 615 -5.66 -7.65 -26.49
CA SER A 615 -5.36 -6.28 -26.90
C SER A 615 -6.65 -5.48 -27.01
N ILE A 616 -6.59 -4.18 -26.71
CA ILE A 616 -7.71 -3.28 -26.92
C ILE A 616 -7.48 -2.57 -28.26
N VAL A 617 -8.37 -2.76 -29.20
CA VAL A 617 -8.24 -2.23 -30.57
C VAL A 617 -9.49 -1.44 -30.98
N PRO A 618 -9.37 -0.49 -31.92
CA PRO A 618 -10.51 0.17 -32.49
C PRO A 618 -11.43 -0.81 -33.24
N LEU A 619 -12.75 -0.55 -33.23
CA LEU A 619 -13.68 -1.19 -34.15
C LEU A 619 -13.33 -0.84 -35.60
N GLU A 620 -13.63 -1.70 -36.55
CA GLU A 620 -13.34 -1.46 -37.96
C GLU A 620 -14.08 -0.20 -38.50
N GLN A 621 -15.32 0.01 -38.08
CA GLN A 621 -16.16 1.13 -38.48
C GLN A 621 -16.81 1.83 -37.29
N PRO A 622 -16.03 2.55 -36.46
CA PRO A 622 -16.58 3.24 -35.31
C PRO A 622 -17.48 4.43 -35.78
N THR A 623 -18.64 4.54 -35.15
CA THR A 623 -19.61 5.63 -35.41
C THR A 623 -19.06 6.98 -34.94
N ALA A 624 -19.72 8.08 -35.37
CA ALA A 624 -19.37 9.43 -34.94
C ALA A 624 -19.49 9.59 -33.40
N LEU A 625 -20.55 9.02 -32.79
CA LEU A 625 -20.77 9.06 -31.35
C LEU A 625 -19.67 8.31 -30.59
N GLN A 626 -19.26 7.13 -31.05
CA GLN A 626 -18.18 6.35 -30.44
C GLN A 626 -16.85 7.11 -30.49
N LYS A 627 -16.52 7.76 -31.61
CA LYS A 627 -15.36 8.62 -31.75
C LYS A 627 -15.41 9.83 -30.79
N GLN A 628 -16.59 10.43 -30.65
CA GLN A 628 -16.83 11.54 -29.72
C GLN A 628 -16.65 11.08 -28.26
N ASN A 629 -17.21 9.92 -27.87
CA ASN A 629 -17.05 9.35 -26.54
C ASN A 629 -15.58 9.07 -26.22
N PHE A 630 -14.84 8.48 -27.15
CA PHE A 630 -13.41 8.24 -26.98
C PHE A 630 -12.62 9.54 -26.77
N THR A 631 -12.91 10.55 -27.61
CA THR A 631 -12.23 11.85 -27.50
C THR A 631 -12.60 12.56 -26.20
N GLY A 632 -13.87 12.47 -25.76
CA GLY A 632 -14.31 13.03 -24.48
C GLY A 632 -13.66 12.36 -23.26
N TRP A 633 -13.39 11.06 -23.37
CA TRP A 633 -12.68 10.31 -22.30
C TRP A 633 -11.20 10.68 -22.22
N LEU A 634 -10.47 10.65 -23.34
CA LEU A 634 -8.99 10.71 -23.35
C LEU A 634 -8.42 12.03 -23.88
N GLY A 635 -9.25 12.95 -24.34
CA GLY A 635 -8.79 14.22 -24.90
C GLY A 635 -8.06 14.12 -26.25
N VAL A 636 -7.97 12.91 -26.82
CA VAL A 636 -7.30 12.65 -28.10
C VAL A 636 -8.21 11.87 -29.05
N PRO A 637 -8.10 12.05 -30.38
CA PRO A 637 -8.94 11.31 -31.32
C PRO A 637 -8.58 9.82 -31.37
N LEU A 638 -9.58 8.96 -31.61
CA LEU A 638 -9.44 7.49 -31.71
C LEU A 638 -8.34 7.06 -32.72
N SER A 639 -8.11 7.85 -33.76
CA SER A 639 -7.07 7.59 -34.78
C SER A 639 -5.61 7.68 -34.23
N LYS A 640 -5.42 8.11 -32.98
CA LYS A 640 -4.11 8.11 -32.30
C LYS A 640 -3.78 6.76 -31.64
N LEU A 641 -4.78 5.91 -31.43
CA LEU A 641 -4.61 4.55 -30.96
C LEU A 641 -4.15 3.66 -32.12
#